data_d27acef5b8845f63476e60c2c32db4e6
#
_entry.id   d27acef5b8845f63476e60c2c32db4e6
#
_cell.length_a   1.000
_cell.length_b   1.000
_cell.length_c   1.000
_cell.angle_alpha   90.00
_cell.angle_beta   90.00
_cell.angle_gamma   90.00
#
_symmetry.space_group_name_H-M   'P 1'
#
loop_
_entity.id
_entity.type
_entity.pdbx_description
1 polymer ?
#
loop_
_entity_poly.entity_id
_entity_poly.type
_entity_poly.pdbx_seq_one_letter_code
_entity_poly.pdbx_strand_id
1 'polypeptide(L)'
;MGIFTSGKEKILMNFNRKIYGYDFEVFSKIKSGAWFCVTFIDYYNRDNIIFIENDRQALIDFYNTNKESILVGYNSRFYDSVIFKAILAGMDFGKVNDELIQLNKREYQILKNHTRKKYPIYNYDLIQKDKSLKQLEGFMGYSIKESNVPFDKEDDMTPEDIAETKSYNIHDVQMALKVLDNTMDDFTAQFDIINMYGLSMDMFNKTKVQLASNILGAVNQHTLNDEFSIKFPPVLKLKEENKHVLRWFENPKNWSYKEPLHSFDDQHNNNYEFTIAGVKHILGYGGIHGSNDEKKIYEGIILALDVSSQYPNIDIIFDLLSRKIKNPEDYEKMVKFRLQLKAALDARNKSLKPMINGVYGATKDRNNPMYDPNMANLTCIFAQTLIIDLIEKVAPYSKLLQSNTDGIYVLVKDEEMKQKVLEVAEEWQKRTKLELEIDEYRKLIQKDVNNYIMIDANGKYKSKGAYVKKLSPIDYDLPIVNKAIVEYFVHDVPVEDTINNCDKLIDFQQIVKLGSKYKEVLYGNSYKVKINNKDKTMVKDGEVLKEKVHRIFASTRDTDKGIYKSKIEKGEKSYEKISNTPERCFIYNDDVREASIPEYLDRQYYIDMANKRINAFLTKEEEKVDNTPNILYECMCNANNYYEFLENCINSGITKKILEEYIKADCCSCYGKTQKLLDFKKYFDILYGRNKMNCSTVDKKISDNNVKEIIVKYSELSKTGKTYANLDSKQALLDIFNYLPNEHIGIFEILEAQINKFNECYYKDETLEEDVYFVLNVRDVISPNINVYNIKTGQYEYLKLDKQIYNIIPLGDGDIFTITKKELEYEQKIVGKDDKGINILEDDLTRGFYRTKNWKILYRHYNKKKTLFSEEKD
;
A
#
# COMPACT_ATOMS: atom_id res chain seq x y z
N MET A 1 17.54 35.00 13.36
CA MET A 1 16.22 35.68 13.34
C MET A 1 16.22 36.74 12.23
N GLY A 2 15.25 36.68 11.30
CA GLY A 2 14.96 37.78 10.37
C GLY A 2 15.56 37.67 8.98
N ILE A 3 15.06 36.78 8.07
CA ILE A 3 15.10 36.94 6.60
C ILE A 3 13.95 36.17 5.88
N PHE A 4 13.04 35.51 6.60
CA PHE A 4 11.96 34.72 5.98
C PHE A 4 10.54 35.35 6.00
N THR A 5 10.37 36.55 6.51
CA THR A 5 9.05 37.22 6.66
C THR A 5 8.55 37.96 5.42
N SER A 6 9.41 38.37 4.49
CA SER A 6 9.00 39.29 3.41
C SER A 6 8.29 38.65 2.20
N GLY A 7 8.41 37.35 1.98
CA GLY A 7 7.76 36.67 0.84
C GLY A 7 6.35 36.15 1.16
N LYS A 8 6.14 35.64 2.36
CA LYS A 8 4.86 35.08 2.80
C LYS A 8 3.80 36.17 3.04
N GLU A 9 4.17 37.31 3.60
CA GLU A 9 3.25 38.42 3.83
C GLU A 9 2.74 39.05 2.52
N LYS A 10 3.57 39.15 1.48
CA LYS A 10 3.15 39.66 0.17
C LYS A 10 2.18 38.77 -0.57
N ILE A 11 2.28 37.45 -0.41
CA ILE A 11 1.36 36.47 -1.04
C ILE A 11 -0.01 36.54 -0.36
N LEU A 12 -0.06 36.70 0.96
CA LEU A 12 -1.30 36.76 1.74
C LEU A 12 -2.07 38.09 1.57
N MET A 13 -1.38 39.20 1.27
CA MET A 13 -2.05 40.51 1.02
C MET A 13 -2.96 40.54 -0.21
N ASN A 14 -2.83 39.60 -1.13
CA ASN A 14 -3.72 39.45 -2.30
C ASN A 14 -4.99 38.64 -2.01
N PHE A 15 -5.13 38.03 -0.83
CA PHE A 15 -6.36 37.34 -0.42
C PHE A 15 -7.36 38.38 0.13
N ASN A 16 -8.28 38.81 -0.67
CA ASN A 16 -9.35 39.70 -0.26
C ASN A 16 -10.44 38.99 0.57
N ARG A 17 -10.09 37.90 1.30
CA ARG A 17 -11.01 37.09 2.08
C ARG A 17 -10.43 36.80 3.46
N LYS A 18 -11.31 36.77 4.47
CA LYS A 18 -10.96 36.28 5.80
C LYS A 18 -10.73 34.79 5.78
N ILE A 19 -9.80 34.33 6.60
CA ILE A 19 -9.52 32.89 6.82
C ILE A 19 -9.72 32.63 8.30
N TYR A 20 -10.57 31.64 8.64
CA TYR A 20 -10.77 31.19 10.02
C TYR A 20 -10.35 29.73 10.16
N GLY A 21 -9.50 29.44 11.15
CA GLY A 21 -9.38 28.09 11.68
C GLY A 21 -10.64 27.71 12.44
N TYR A 22 -11.11 26.45 12.32
CA TYR A 22 -12.30 26.03 13.05
C TYR A 22 -12.29 24.54 13.35
N ASP A 23 -13.00 24.16 14.42
CA ASP A 23 -13.18 22.78 14.84
C ASP A 23 -14.45 22.65 15.69
N PHE A 24 -15.20 21.54 15.52
CA PHE A 24 -16.44 21.25 16.24
C PHE A 24 -16.24 20.09 17.21
N GLU A 25 -16.74 20.24 18.45
CA GLU A 25 -16.91 19.15 19.38
C GLU A 25 -18.40 18.88 19.61
N VAL A 26 -18.80 17.60 19.50
CA VAL A 26 -20.20 17.17 19.68
C VAL A 26 -20.30 16.02 20.66
N PHE A 27 -21.14 16.20 21.66
CA PHE A 27 -21.51 15.19 22.64
C PHE A 27 -22.94 14.74 22.40
N SER A 28 -23.12 13.62 21.72
CA SER A 28 -24.43 13.16 21.24
C SER A 28 -25.26 12.43 22.30
N LYS A 29 -24.62 11.96 23.39
CA LYS A 29 -25.27 11.10 24.40
C LYS A 29 -25.73 11.83 25.67
N ILE A 30 -25.58 13.15 25.74
CA ILE A 30 -25.98 13.95 26.89
C ILE A 30 -27.48 13.82 27.18
N LYS A 31 -27.88 13.57 28.45
CA LYS A 31 -29.26 13.31 28.85
C LYS A 31 -30.23 14.47 28.56
N SER A 32 -29.77 15.70 28.73
CA SER A 32 -30.57 16.92 28.42
C SER A 32 -30.72 17.19 26.92
N GLY A 33 -30.08 16.44 26.07
CA GLY A 33 -29.99 16.61 24.64
C GLY A 33 -28.55 16.81 24.15
N ALA A 34 -28.29 16.50 22.89
CA ALA A 34 -26.95 16.66 22.31
C ALA A 34 -26.42 18.09 22.53
N TRP A 35 -25.14 18.19 22.85
CA TRP A 35 -24.43 19.43 23.09
C TRP A 35 -23.29 19.61 22.07
N PHE A 36 -23.03 20.84 21.67
CA PHE A 36 -21.90 21.15 20.80
C PHE A 36 -21.15 22.40 21.23
N CYS A 37 -19.88 22.48 20.85
CA CYS A 37 -19.18 23.76 20.78
C CYS A 37 -18.38 23.85 19.47
N VAL A 38 -18.01 25.07 19.13
CA VAL A 38 -17.12 25.37 18.00
C VAL A 38 -16.25 26.58 18.33
N THR A 39 -14.99 26.48 17.95
CA THR A 39 -14.06 27.60 17.98
C THR A 39 -13.77 28.09 16.56
N PHE A 40 -13.78 29.42 16.36
CA PHE A 40 -13.24 30.07 15.17
C PHE A 40 -12.10 31.02 15.58
N ILE A 41 -10.93 30.86 14.93
CA ILE A 41 -9.76 31.73 15.15
C ILE A 41 -9.39 32.39 13.84
N ASP A 42 -9.32 33.72 13.84
CA ASP A 42 -8.92 34.51 12.68
C ASP A 42 -7.44 34.24 12.36
N TYR A 43 -7.15 33.80 11.13
CA TYR A 43 -5.80 33.50 10.70
C TYR A 43 -4.85 34.69 10.80
N TYR A 44 -5.34 35.91 10.48
CA TYR A 44 -4.52 37.13 10.47
C TYR A 44 -4.40 37.77 11.85
N ASN A 45 -5.38 37.54 12.73
CA ASN A 45 -5.39 38.00 14.12
C ASN A 45 -5.70 36.82 15.05
N ARG A 46 -4.66 36.07 15.44
CA ARG A 46 -4.78 34.86 16.25
C ARG A 46 -5.37 35.08 17.65
N ASP A 47 -5.41 36.34 18.12
CA ASP A 47 -6.04 36.71 19.39
C ASP A 47 -7.55 36.88 19.24
N ASN A 48 -8.06 37.01 18.03
CA ASN A 48 -9.49 37.06 17.73
C ASN A 48 -10.05 35.63 17.72
N ILE A 49 -10.45 35.15 18.91
CA ILE A 49 -11.02 33.85 19.16
C ILE A 49 -12.50 33.97 19.43
N ILE A 50 -13.35 33.35 18.61
CA ILE A 50 -14.79 33.28 18.75
C ILE A 50 -15.13 31.86 19.17
N PHE A 51 -15.69 31.69 20.37
CA PHE A 51 -16.17 30.42 20.89
C PHE A 51 -17.69 30.45 21.00
N ILE A 52 -18.36 29.49 20.38
CA ILE A 52 -19.83 29.34 20.40
C ILE A 52 -20.15 28.02 21.09
N GLU A 53 -20.95 28.11 22.13
CA GLU A 53 -21.34 26.98 22.97
C GLU A 53 -22.84 26.76 22.86
N ASN A 54 -23.25 25.61 22.32
CA ASN A 54 -24.65 25.14 22.22
C ASN A 54 -25.70 26.22 21.77
N ASP A 55 -25.21 27.23 21.08
CA ASP A 55 -26.04 28.38 20.62
C ASP A 55 -26.12 28.35 19.08
N ARG A 56 -27.21 27.78 18.58
CA ARG A 56 -27.50 27.73 17.16
C ARG A 56 -27.66 29.10 16.53
N GLN A 57 -28.23 30.10 17.25
CA GLN A 57 -28.44 31.41 16.70
C GLN A 57 -27.12 32.15 16.51
N ALA A 58 -26.24 32.12 17.51
CA ALA A 58 -24.91 32.70 17.41
C ALA A 58 -24.13 32.09 16.22
N LEU A 59 -24.30 30.78 15.97
CA LEU A 59 -23.66 30.11 14.83
C LEU A 59 -24.24 30.58 13.49
N ILE A 60 -25.54 30.80 13.41
CA ILE A 60 -26.20 31.39 12.21
C ILE A 60 -25.71 32.82 11.98
N ASP A 61 -25.57 33.61 13.02
CA ASP A 61 -25.11 35.02 12.92
C ASP A 61 -23.63 35.06 12.47
N PHE A 62 -22.79 34.18 13.02
CA PHE A 62 -21.42 34.01 12.55
C PHE A 62 -21.39 33.64 11.06
N TYR A 63 -22.17 32.62 10.66
CA TYR A 63 -22.25 32.20 9.27
C TYR A 63 -22.68 33.31 8.33
N ASN A 64 -23.74 34.03 8.66
CA ASN A 64 -24.27 35.13 7.81
C ASN A 64 -23.25 36.26 7.64
N THR A 65 -22.50 36.59 8.70
CA THR A 65 -21.45 37.61 8.69
C THR A 65 -20.21 37.19 7.92
N ASN A 66 -19.87 35.89 7.96
CA ASN A 66 -18.58 35.36 7.47
C ASN A 66 -18.74 34.31 6.34
N LYS A 67 -19.88 34.26 5.66
CA LYS A 67 -20.16 33.23 4.62
C LYS A 67 -19.20 33.26 3.42
N GLU A 68 -18.53 34.39 3.18
CA GLU A 68 -17.51 34.51 2.13
C GLU A 68 -16.09 34.19 2.62
N SER A 69 -15.93 33.87 3.90
CA SER A 69 -14.65 33.53 4.47
C SER A 69 -14.26 32.09 4.11
N ILE A 70 -12.95 31.82 4.09
CA ILE A 70 -12.44 30.44 3.96
C ILE A 70 -12.29 29.86 5.37
N LEU A 71 -12.89 28.71 5.58
CA LEU A 71 -12.76 27.95 6.82
C LEU A 71 -11.68 26.87 6.64
N VAL A 72 -10.83 26.71 7.63
CA VAL A 72 -9.70 25.78 7.60
C VAL A 72 -9.75 24.90 8.84
N GLY A 73 -9.85 23.61 8.65
CA GLY A 73 -9.88 22.63 9.75
C GLY A 73 -9.10 21.37 9.42
N TYR A 74 -8.88 20.52 10.41
CA TYR A 74 -8.20 19.25 10.23
C TYR A 74 -9.20 18.09 10.14
N ASN A 75 -9.22 17.34 9.03
CA ASN A 75 -10.24 16.33 8.71
C ASN A 75 -11.68 16.93 8.61
N SER A 76 -11.78 18.22 8.45
CA SER A 76 -13.01 19.00 8.55
C SER A 76 -14.01 18.77 7.42
N ARG A 77 -13.55 18.27 6.27
CA ARG A 77 -14.42 18.01 5.10
C ARG A 77 -15.48 16.96 5.39
N PHE A 78 -15.13 15.95 6.14
CA PHE A 78 -16.00 14.80 6.35
C PHE A 78 -16.75 14.83 7.68
N TYR A 79 -16.41 15.77 8.56
CA TYR A 79 -17.02 15.89 9.87
C TYR A 79 -17.51 17.34 10.13
N ASP A 80 -16.64 18.28 10.46
CA ASP A 80 -16.98 19.62 10.91
C ASP A 80 -17.91 20.38 9.95
N SER A 81 -17.59 20.34 8.66
CA SER A 81 -18.41 21.01 7.64
C SER A 81 -19.81 20.41 7.52
N VAL A 82 -19.96 19.10 7.84
CA VAL A 82 -21.27 18.41 7.83
C VAL A 82 -22.06 18.77 9.07
N ILE A 83 -21.45 18.73 10.25
CA ILE A 83 -22.04 19.15 11.53
C ILE A 83 -22.48 20.62 11.44
N PHE A 84 -21.62 21.51 10.93
CA PHE A 84 -21.95 22.91 10.75
C PHE A 84 -23.23 23.10 9.92
N LYS A 85 -23.31 22.49 8.75
CA LYS A 85 -24.50 22.56 7.87
C LYS A 85 -25.73 21.95 8.54
N ALA A 86 -25.58 20.87 9.29
CA ALA A 86 -26.67 20.24 10.00
C ALA A 86 -27.27 21.18 11.08
N ILE A 87 -26.43 21.84 11.87
CA ILE A 87 -26.85 22.80 12.89
C ILE A 87 -27.52 24.01 12.23
N LEU A 88 -26.92 24.57 11.15
CA LEU A 88 -27.54 25.68 10.40
C LEU A 88 -28.92 25.29 9.88
N ALA A 89 -29.10 24.10 9.41
CA ALA A 89 -30.35 23.58 8.89
C ALA A 89 -31.40 23.24 9.97
N GLY A 90 -31.04 23.28 11.25
CA GLY A 90 -31.90 22.88 12.36
C GLY A 90 -32.16 21.38 12.42
N MET A 91 -31.21 20.57 11.94
CA MET A 91 -31.27 19.11 12.06
C MET A 91 -30.81 18.68 13.45
N ASP A 92 -31.19 17.48 13.84
CA ASP A 92 -30.64 16.81 15.02
C ASP A 92 -29.15 16.50 14.77
N PHE A 93 -28.27 17.36 15.26
CA PHE A 93 -26.82 17.23 15.05
C PHE A 93 -26.21 16.09 15.85
N GLY A 94 -26.83 15.68 16.97
CA GLY A 94 -26.41 14.48 17.72
C GLY A 94 -26.60 13.23 16.90
N LYS A 95 -27.74 13.06 16.24
CA LYS A 95 -27.99 11.97 15.32
C LYS A 95 -27.05 12.03 14.09
N VAL A 96 -26.80 13.23 13.57
CA VAL A 96 -25.86 13.40 12.46
C VAL A 96 -24.43 12.99 12.87
N ASN A 97 -24.00 13.34 14.08
CA ASN A 97 -22.73 12.90 14.65
C ASN A 97 -22.62 11.36 14.68
N ASP A 98 -23.66 10.69 15.20
CA ASP A 98 -23.66 9.22 15.28
C ASP A 98 -23.66 8.58 13.89
N GLU A 99 -24.38 9.14 12.94
CA GLU A 99 -24.36 8.67 11.55
C GLU A 99 -23.00 8.83 10.88
N LEU A 100 -22.26 9.91 11.17
CA LEU A 100 -20.90 10.13 10.67
C LEU A 100 -19.90 9.16 11.31
N ILE A 101 -19.90 9.06 12.64
CA ILE A 101 -18.85 8.33 13.40
C ILE A 101 -19.13 6.83 13.47
N GLN A 102 -20.37 6.44 13.86
CA GLN A 102 -20.69 5.02 14.11
C GLN A 102 -21.06 4.29 12.81
N LEU A 103 -21.81 4.95 11.90
CA LEU A 103 -22.28 4.36 10.65
C LEU A 103 -21.39 4.71 9.44
N ASN A 104 -20.34 5.52 9.64
CA ASN A 104 -19.41 5.98 8.60
C ASN A 104 -20.12 6.52 7.34
N LYS A 105 -21.28 7.16 7.52
CA LYS A 105 -22.02 7.77 6.42
C LYS A 105 -21.32 9.02 5.88
N ARG A 106 -21.55 9.32 4.62
CA ARG A 106 -21.01 10.49 3.94
C ARG A 106 -22.03 11.63 3.92
N GLU A 107 -21.57 12.88 3.75
CA GLU A 107 -22.41 14.07 3.67
C GLU A 107 -23.64 13.88 2.77
N TYR A 108 -23.49 13.30 1.57
CA TYR A 108 -24.57 13.12 0.61
C TYR A 108 -25.63 12.09 1.03
N GLN A 109 -25.30 11.21 1.97
CA GLN A 109 -26.22 10.21 2.54
C GLN A 109 -27.05 10.82 3.69
N ILE A 110 -26.51 11.84 4.36
CA ILE A 110 -27.10 12.50 5.53
C ILE A 110 -27.84 13.77 5.12
N LEU A 111 -27.16 14.66 4.39
CA LEU A 111 -27.69 15.96 4.01
C LEU A 111 -28.33 15.91 2.61
N LYS A 112 -29.61 16.29 2.53
CA LYS A 112 -30.30 16.47 1.25
C LYS A 112 -29.62 17.52 0.38
N ASN A 113 -29.71 17.39 -0.94
CA ASN A 113 -29.02 18.26 -1.89
C ASN A 113 -29.38 19.76 -1.72
N HIS A 114 -30.68 20.07 -1.42
CA HIS A 114 -31.09 21.46 -1.17
C HIS A 114 -30.43 22.05 0.09
N THR A 115 -30.24 21.28 1.17
CA THR A 115 -29.54 21.71 2.39
C THR A 115 -28.08 22.02 2.11
N ARG A 116 -27.41 21.13 1.37
CA ARG A 116 -26.01 21.33 0.98
C ARG A 116 -25.81 22.59 0.15
N LYS A 117 -26.74 22.88 -0.78
CA LYS A 117 -26.71 24.09 -1.63
C LYS A 117 -27.11 25.35 -0.89
N LYS A 118 -27.98 25.24 0.12
CA LYS A 118 -28.47 26.41 0.90
C LYS A 118 -27.37 26.99 1.79
N TYR A 119 -26.48 26.16 2.30
CA TYR A 119 -25.43 26.57 3.22
C TYR A 119 -24.04 26.23 2.63
N PRO A 120 -23.56 26.97 1.60
CA PRO A 120 -22.23 26.81 1.09
C PRO A 120 -21.17 27.18 2.15
N ILE A 121 -20.19 26.34 2.34
CA ILE A 121 -19.04 26.55 3.22
C ILE A 121 -17.80 26.39 2.39
N TYR A 122 -16.94 27.40 2.33
CA TYR A 122 -15.66 27.33 1.63
C TYR A 122 -14.63 26.75 2.59
N ASN A 123 -14.53 25.42 2.59
CA ASN A 123 -13.70 24.66 3.53
C ASN A 123 -12.41 24.17 2.87
N TYR A 124 -11.28 24.40 3.51
CA TYR A 124 -9.99 23.80 3.17
C TYR A 124 -9.58 22.85 4.25
N ASP A 125 -9.48 21.57 3.87
CA ASP A 125 -9.12 20.48 4.80
C ASP A 125 -7.62 20.27 4.83
N LEU A 126 -7.02 20.40 6.02
CA LEU A 126 -5.59 20.26 6.27
C LEU A 126 -5.13 18.83 6.42
N ILE A 127 -6.01 17.83 6.24
CA ILE A 127 -5.68 16.44 6.50
C ILE A 127 -4.39 16.03 5.79
N GLN A 128 -3.45 15.45 6.53
CA GLN A 128 -2.25 14.82 6.01
C GLN A 128 -2.45 13.32 5.95
N LYS A 129 -2.01 12.70 4.84
CA LYS A 129 -2.18 11.26 4.65
C LYS A 129 -1.58 10.47 5.82
N ASP A 130 -2.37 9.57 6.39
CA ASP A 130 -2.00 8.63 7.45
C ASP A 130 -1.54 9.27 8.78
N LYS A 131 -1.77 10.58 8.97
CA LYS A 131 -1.42 11.31 10.21
C LYS A 131 -2.67 11.84 10.89
N SER A 132 -2.65 11.95 12.22
CA SER A 132 -3.65 12.67 13.02
C SER A 132 -3.10 14.03 13.43
N LEU A 133 -3.99 14.97 13.82
CA LEU A 133 -3.56 16.27 14.31
C LEU A 133 -2.59 16.13 15.49
N LYS A 134 -2.89 15.23 16.44
CA LYS A 134 -2.02 14.95 17.61
C LYS A 134 -0.62 14.46 17.22
N GLN A 135 -0.48 13.69 16.13
CA GLN A 135 0.86 13.36 15.63
C GLN A 135 1.58 14.57 15.06
N LEU A 136 0.87 15.46 14.36
CA LEU A 136 1.47 16.68 13.82
C LEU A 136 1.87 17.65 14.94
N GLU A 137 1.07 17.77 16.02
CA GLU A 137 1.44 18.49 17.24
C GLU A 137 2.77 17.96 17.77
N GLY A 138 2.87 16.63 17.90
CA GLY A 138 4.08 15.96 18.33
C GLY A 138 5.27 16.26 17.42
N PHE A 139 5.13 16.11 16.11
CA PHE A 139 6.20 16.39 15.16
C PHE A 139 6.65 17.84 15.21
N MET A 140 5.74 18.80 15.32
CA MET A 140 6.04 20.22 15.43
C MET A 140 6.64 20.63 16.80
N GLY A 141 6.68 19.69 17.76
CA GLY A 141 7.22 19.94 19.11
C GLY A 141 6.25 20.60 20.07
N TYR A 142 5.01 20.85 19.69
CA TYR A 142 3.99 21.42 20.56
C TYR A 142 3.47 20.38 21.57
N SER A 143 2.73 20.84 22.61
CA SER A 143 2.08 19.94 23.54
C SER A 143 1.06 19.05 22.85
N ILE A 144 1.13 17.74 23.09
CA ILE A 144 0.15 16.75 22.62
C ILE A 144 -0.94 16.71 23.69
N LYS A 145 -2.09 17.30 23.40
CA LYS A 145 -3.22 17.37 24.35
C LYS A 145 -4.37 16.52 23.87
N GLU A 146 -4.96 15.76 24.76
CA GLU A 146 -6.22 15.05 24.57
C GLU A 146 -7.25 15.62 25.55
N SER A 147 -8.54 15.51 25.22
CA SER A 147 -9.61 15.94 26.15
C SER A 147 -9.74 14.98 27.31
N ASN A 148 -9.89 15.53 28.53
CA ASN A 148 -10.23 14.74 29.71
C ASN A 148 -11.74 14.43 29.77
N VAL A 149 -12.58 15.14 29.03
CA VAL A 149 -14.02 14.90 28.94
C VAL A 149 -14.28 13.80 27.92
N PRO A 150 -14.83 12.63 28.31
CA PRO A 150 -15.10 11.55 27.37
C PRO A 150 -16.21 11.92 26.39
N PHE A 151 -15.99 11.69 25.08
CA PHE A 151 -16.96 12.00 24.01
C PHE A 151 -18.25 11.16 24.08
N ASP A 152 -18.24 10.06 24.83
CA ASP A 152 -19.41 9.24 25.11
C ASP A 152 -20.08 9.55 26.46
N LYS A 153 -19.78 10.72 27.05
CA LYS A 153 -20.39 11.21 28.28
C LYS A 153 -21.92 11.24 28.14
N GLU A 154 -22.60 10.68 29.14
CA GLU A 154 -24.06 10.64 29.20
C GLU A 154 -24.66 11.69 30.16
N ASP A 155 -23.92 12.08 31.22
CA ASP A 155 -24.36 13.14 32.12
C ASP A 155 -24.17 14.52 31.51
N ASP A 156 -24.97 15.47 31.97
CA ASP A 156 -24.92 16.85 31.49
C ASP A 156 -23.54 17.47 31.66
N MET A 157 -23.19 18.40 30.78
CA MET A 157 -21.92 19.12 30.80
C MET A 157 -21.87 20.04 32.01
N THR A 158 -20.88 19.82 32.89
CA THR A 158 -20.61 20.73 34.01
C THR A 158 -19.83 21.95 33.53
N PRO A 159 -19.81 23.06 34.32
CA PRO A 159 -18.97 24.22 33.99
C PRO A 159 -17.48 23.86 33.80
N GLU A 160 -16.99 22.87 34.55
CA GLU A 160 -15.61 22.37 34.45
C GLU A 160 -15.41 21.60 33.14
N ASP A 161 -16.37 20.72 32.76
CA ASP A 161 -16.32 20.02 31.47
C ASP A 161 -16.31 21.00 30.29
N ILE A 162 -17.15 22.04 30.36
CA ILE A 162 -17.23 23.09 29.35
C ILE A 162 -15.91 23.88 29.26
N ALA A 163 -15.31 24.23 30.39
CA ALA A 163 -14.04 24.95 30.42
C ALA A 163 -12.90 24.10 29.83
N GLU A 164 -12.85 22.82 30.19
CA GLU A 164 -11.86 21.87 29.65
C GLU A 164 -12.06 21.68 28.13
N THR A 165 -13.29 21.40 27.68
CA THR A 165 -13.61 21.22 26.26
C THR A 165 -13.29 22.47 25.46
N LYS A 166 -13.58 23.66 25.98
CA LYS A 166 -13.22 24.95 25.39
C LYS A 166 -11.70 25.10 25.20
N SER A 167 -10.95 24.81 26.28
CA SER A 167 -9.48 24.88 26.22
C SER A 167 -8.90 23.91 25.19
N TYR A 168 -9.45 22.70 25.16
CA TYR A 168 -9.08 21.66 24.22
C TYR A 168 -9.40 22.08 22.77
N ASN A 169 -10.63 22.48 22.49
CA ASN A 169 -11.07 22.88 21.14
C ASN A 169 -10.29 24.10 20.61
N ILE A 170 -10.02 25.12 21.46
CA ILE A 170 -9.14 26.24 21.08
C ILE A 170 -7.74 25.77 20.71
N HIS A 171 -7.18 24.85 21.52
CA HIS A 171 -5.85 24.28 21.24
C HIS A 171 -5.82 23.58 19.88
N ASP A 172 -6.83 22.76 19.56
CA ASP A 172 -6.88 22.02 18.29
C ASP A 172 -6.95 22.96 17.08
N VAL A 173 -7.77 24.04 17.17
CA VAL A 173 -7.81 25.05 16.12
C VAL A 173 -6.47 25.79 15.97
N GLN A 174 -5.81 26.13 17.10
CA GLN A 174 -4.48 26.74 17.05
C GLN A 174 -3.46 25.83 16.37
N MET A 175 -3.49 24.54 16.68
CA MET A 175 -2.60 23.55 16.07
C MET A 175 -2.92 23.32 14.60
N ALA A 176 -4.20 23.26 14.21
CA ALA A 176 -4.62 23.23 12.80
C ALA A 176 -4.05 24.43 12.02
N LEU A 177 -4.12 25.63 12.60
CA LEU A 177 -3.53 26.81 11.98
C LEU A 177 -2.00 26.78 11.92
N LYS A 178 -1.30 26.08 12.84
CA LYS A 178 0.15 25.81 12.72
C LYS A 178 0.44 24.83 11.60
N VAL A 179 -0.42 23.83 11.36
CA VAL A 179 -0.32 22.96 10.18
C VAL A 179 -0.49 23.77 8.89
N LEU A 180 -1.46 24.70 8.83
CA LEU A 180 -1.63 25.62 7.70
C LEU A 180 -0.36 26.44 7.44
N ASP A 181 0.27 27.00 8.49
CA ASP A 181 1.53 27.74 8.37
C ASP A 181 2.65 26.93 7.69
N ASN A 182 2.67 25.61 7.94
CA ASN A 182 3.64 24.68 7.35
C ASN A 182 3.23 24.13 5.98
N THR A 183 1.96 24.31 5.56
CA THR A 183 1.40 23.84 4.30
C THR A 183 0.81 24.95 3.45
N MET A 184 1.19 26.20 3.70
CA MET A 184 0.66 27.38 3.02
C MET A 184 0.87 27.33 1.51
N ASP A 185 1.95 26.72 1.05
CA ASP A 185 2.22 26.55 -0.38
C ASP A 185 1.15 25.65 -1.06
N ASP A 186 0.65 24.64 -0.33
CA ASP A 186 -0.46 23.77 -0.80
C ASP A 186 -1.79 24.55 -0.90
N PHE A 187 -2.07 25.36 0.10
CA PHE A 187 -3.26 26.19 0.16
C PHE A 187 -3.27 27.22 -0.97
N THR A 188 -2.17 27.96 -1.13
CA THR A 188 -2.04 28.99 -2.18
C THR A 188 -2.06 28.39 -3.57
N ALA A 189 -1.42 27.23 -3.78
CA ALA A 189 -1.45 26.56 -5.07
C ALA A 189 -2.89 26.15 -5.48
N GLN A 190 -3.69 25.67 -4.53
CA GLN A 190 -5.10 25.32 -4.81
C GLN A 190 -5.94 26.57 -5.11
N PHE A 191 -5.71 27.65 -4.39
CA PHE A 191 -6.37 28.93 -4.63
C PHE A 191 -6.04 29.49 -6.02
N ASP A 192 -4.76 29.48 -6.39
CA ASP A 192 -4.31 29.98 -7.69
C ASP A 192 -4.97 29.21 -8.85
N ILE A 193 -5.09 27.90 -8.71
CA ILE A 193 -5.76 27.06 -9.71
C ILE A 193 -7.26 27.41 -9.82
N ILE A 194 -7.95 27.58 -8.69
CA ILE A 194 -9.37 27.96 -8.68
C ILE A 194 -9.56 29.28 -9.41
N ASN A 195 -8.71 30.27 -9.13
CA ASN A 195 -8.75 31.57 -9.79
C ASN A 195 -8.38 31.50 -11.27
N MET A 196 -7.32 30.74 -11.63
CA MET A 196 -6.86 30.61 -13.02
C MET A 196 -7.95 30.05 -13.93
N TYR A 197 -8.74 29.10 -13.43
CA TYR A 197 -9.81 28.47 -14.21
C TYR A 197 -11.18 29.07 -13.93
N GLY A 198 -11.27 30.19 -13.17
CA GLY A 198 -12.54 30.87 -12.86
C GLY A 198 -13.56 29.98 -12.16
N LEU A 199 -13.08 29.04 -11.34
CA LEU A 199 -13.95 28.09 -10.65
C LEU A 199 -14.62 28.74 -9.43
N SER A 200 -15.76 28.19 -9.06
CA SER A 200 -16.47 28.62 -7.85
C SER A 200 -15.66 28.26 -6.58
N MET A 201 -15.73 29.09 -5.56
CA MET A 201 -15.01 28.93 -4.30
C MET A 201 -15.40 27.65 -3.52
N ASP A 202 -16.56 27.07 -3.80
CA ASP A 202 -16.95 25.76 -3.23
C ASP A 202 -16.00 24.63 -3.69
N MET A 203 -15.23 24.84 -4.75
CA MET A 203 -14.18 23.94 -5.19
C MET A 203 -13.03 23.79 -4.19
N PHE A 204 -12.86 24.69 -3.22
CA PHE A 204 -11.94 24.51 -2.09
C PHE A 204 -12.25 23.23 -1.29
N ASN A 205 -13.53 22.84 -1.23
CA ASN A 205 -13.97 21.60 -0.59
C ASN A 205 -13.53 20.32 -1.30
N LYS A 206 -12.93 20.42 -2.50
CA LYS A 206 -12.57 19.26 -3.30
C LYS A 206 -11.13 18.82 -3.02
N THR A 207 -10.89 17.51 -3.17
CA THR A 207 -9.50 17.02 -3.22
C THR A 207 -8.83 17.53 -4.50
N LYS A 208 -7.51 17.59 -4.51
CA LYS A 208 -6.72 17.97 -5.70
C LYS A 208 -7.13 17.18 -6.96
N VAL A 209 -7.41 15.87 -6.79
CA VAL A 209 -7.86 14.99 -7.89
C VAL A 209 -9.28 15.33 -8.37
N GLN A 210 -10.21 15.60 -7.45
CA GLN A 210 -11.56 16.03 -7.81
C GLN A 210 -11.57 17.41 -8.49
N LEU A 211 -10.68 18.31 -8.05
CA LEU A 211 -10.49 19.60 -8.71
C LEU A 211 -10.00 19.42 -10.14
N ALA A 212 -8.97 18.58 -10.36
CA ALA A 212 -8.51 18.24 -11.69
C ALA A 212 -9.64 17.64 -12.55
N SER A 213 -10.43 16.69 -12.03
CA SER A 213 -11.58 16.12 -12.74
C SER A 213 -12.59 17.16 -13.21
N ASN A 214 -12.85 18.18 -12.38
CA ASN A 214 -13.76 19.28 -12.74
C ASN A 214 -13.17 20.18 -13.84
N ILE A 215 -11.91 20.58 -13.71
CA ILE A 215 -11.21 21.41 -14.71
C ILE A 215 -11.20 20.71 -16.07
N LEU A 216 -10.87 19.42 -16.07
CA LEU A 216 -10.77 18.62 -17.28
C LEU A 216 -12.14 18.24 -17.86
N GLY A 217 -13.25 18.66 -17.22
CA GLY A 217 -14.60 18.36 -17.66
C GLY A 217 -14.89 16.87 -17.71
N ALA A 218 -14.32 16.08 -16.80
CA ALA A 218 -14.52 14.66 -16.78
C ALA A 218 -15.99 14.27 -16.53
N VAL A 219 -16.49 13.34 -17.31
CA VAL A 219 -17.88 12.89 -17.24
C VAL A 219 -17.97 11.42 -16.90
N ASN A 220 -18.94 11.07 -16.07
CA ASN A 220 -19.16 9.68 -15.70
C ASN A 220 -19.85 8.98 -16.89
N GLN A 221 -19.06 8.23 -17.67
CA GLN A 221 -19.50 7.48 -18.84
C GLN A 221 -19.19 6.00 -18.62
N HIS A 222 -19.86 5.14 -19.42
CA HIS A 222 -19.55 3.72 -19.44
C HIS A 222 -18.07 3.49 -19.77
N THR A 223 -17.42 2.60 -19.04
CA THR A 223 -16.01 2.22 -19.26
C THR A 223 -15.99 1.07 -20.25
N LEU A 224 -15.16 1.16 -21.28
CA LEU A 224 -14.96 0.09 -22.24
C LEU A 224 -14.25 -1.08 -21.55
N ASN A 225 -14.56 -2.32 -21.97
CA ASN A 225 -13.91 -3.53 -21.47
C ASN A 225 -12.63 -3.84 -22.29
N ASP A 226 -11.78 -2.85 -22.49
CA ASP A 226 -10.57 -2.92 -23.27
C ASP A 226 -9.28 -2.72 -22.46
N GLU A 227 -9.35 -2.88 -21.13
CA GLU A 227 -8.27 -2.62 -20.17
C GLU A 227 -6.93 -3.21 -20.58
N PHE A 228 -6.92 -4.40 -21.19
CA PHE A 228 -5.72 -5.08 -21.70
C PHE A 228 -5.61 -5.07 -23.21
N SER A 229 -6.19 -4.09 -23.90
CA SER A 229 -5.86 -3.80 -25.29
C SER A 229 -4.47 -3.15 -25.32
N ILE A 230 -3.43 -4.00 -25.27
CA ILE A 230 -2.05 -3.58 -25.08
C ILE A 230 -1.52 -2.96 -26.38
N LYS A 231 -0.84 -1.83 -26.22
CA LYS A 231 -0.08 -1.13 -27.27
C LYS A 231 1.25 -0.68 -26.70
N PHE A 232 2.20 -0.43 -27.60
CA PHE A 232 3.52 0.09 -27.24
C PHE A 232 3.77 1.42 -27.93
N PRO A 233 4.71 2.27 -27.42
CA PRO A 233 5.04 3.53 -28.06
C PRO A 233 5.47 3.31 -29.50
N PRO A 234 4.90 4.03 -30.47
CA PRO A 234 5.28 3.86 -31.89
C PRO A 234 6.74 4.23 -32.18
N VAL A 235 7.35 4.98 -31.27
CA VAL A 235 8.75 5.43 -31.31
C VAL A 235 9.72 4.47 -30.62
N LEU A 236 9.23 3.39 -30.03
CA LEU A 236 10.03 2.42 -29.27
C LEU A 236 11.02 1.67 -30.17
N LYS A 237 12.27 1.54 -29.73
CA LYS A 237 13.33 0.83 -30.44
C LYS A 237 14.08 -0.09 -29.48
N LEU A 238 13.54 -1.28 -29.21
CA LEU A 238 14.22 -2.30 -28.42
C LEU A 238 14.98 -3.29 -29.27
N LYS A 239 16.13 -3.75 -28.78
CA LYS A 239 16.87 -4.89 -29.33
C LYS A 239 16.03 -6.17 -29.18
N GLU A 240 16.26 -7.14 -30.07
CA GLU A 240 15.50 -8.40 -30.09
C GLU A 240 15.57 -9.14 -28.76
N GLU A 241 16.75 -9.13 -28.12
CA GLU A 241 17.01 -9.78 -26.84
C GLU A 241 16.10 -9.26 -25.71
N ASN A 242 15.67 -8.00 -25.76
CA ASN A 242 14.82 -7.38 -24.72
C ASN A 242 13.32 -7.32 -25.07
N LYS A 243 12.93 -7.79 -26.26
CA LYS A 243 11.51 -7.86 -26.65
C LYS A 243 10.67 -8.86 -25.84
N HIS A 244 11.33 -9.72 -25.04
CA HIS A 244 10.61 -10.58 -24.10
C HIS A 244 9.75 -9.77 -23.10
N VAL A 245 10.14 -8.53 -22.78
CA VAL A 245 9.34 -7.61 -21.96
C VAL A 245 8.00 -7.29 -22.63
N LEU A 246 8.00 -7.04 -23.94
CA LEU A 246 6.76 -6.76 -24.68
C LEU A 246 5.85 -8.00 -24.68
N ARG A 247 6.42 -9.17 -24.95
CA ARG A 247 5.68 -10.46 -24.91
C ARG A 247 5.08 -10.73 -23.55
N TRP A 248 5.74 -10.29 -22.47
CA TRP A 248 5.18 -10.44 -21.11
C TRP A 248 3.90 -9.62 -20.93
N PHE A 249 3.86 -8.37 -21.41
CA PHE A 249 2.64 -7.53 -21.35
C PHE A 249 1.52 -8.06 -22.25
N GLU A 250 1.86 -8.66 -23.38
CA GLU A 250 0.89 -9.21 -24.34
C GLU A 250 0.29 -10.53 -23.86
N ASN A 251 0.93 -11.22 -22.92
CA ASN A 251 0.47 -12.52 -22.42
C ASN A 251 -0.68 -12.37 -21.42
N PRO A 252 -1.89 -12.87 -21.75
CA PRO A 252 -3.07 -12.75 -20.88
C PRO A 252 -2.88 -13.29 -19.45
N LYS A 253 -2.04 -14.30 -19.26
CA LYS A 253 -1.79 -14.86 -17.92
C LYS A 253 -1.10 -13.86 -16.97
N ASN A 254 -0.42 -12.86 -17.50
CA ASN A 254 0.26 -11.83 -16.72
C ASN A 254 -0.64 -10.61 -16.46
N TRP A 255 -1.87 -10.61 -16.96
CA TRP A 255 -2.81 -9.54 -16.74
C TRP A 255 -3.35 -9.62 -15.32
N SER A 256 -2.91 -8.71 -14.45
CA SER A 256 -3.41 -8.67 -13.08
C SER A 256 -4.43 -7.56 -12.90
N TYR A 257 -5.60 -7.95 -12.43
CA TYR A 257 -6.59 -7.01 -11.92
C TYR A 257 -6.23 -6.71 -10.46
N LYS A 258 -5.67 -5.52 -10.19
CA LYS A 258 -5.66 -5.05 -8.80
C LYS A 258 -7.10 -4.79 -8.42
N GLU A 259 -7.65 -5.59 -7.52
CA GLU A 259 -8.91 -5.26 -6.87
C GLU A 259 -8.86 -3.84 -6.32
N PRO A 260 -9.94 -3.05 -6.49
CA PRO A 260 -9.93 -1.69 -6.02
C PRO A 260 -9.85 -1.65 -4.50
N LEU A 261 -8.76 -1.06 -3.99
CA LEU A 261 -8.66 -0.32 -2.73
C LEU A 261 -8.85 -1.02 -1.37
N HIS A 262 -9.16 -2.30 -1.23
CA HIS A 262 -9.38 -2.89 0.10
C HIS A 262 -8.70 -4.22 0.38
N SER A 263 -7.93 -4.77 -0.53
CA SER A 263 -7.06 -5.91 -0.23
C SER A 263 -5.62 -5.56 -0.60
N PHE A 264 -4.84 -5.16 0.39
CA PHE A 264 -3.39 -5.35 0.37
C PHE A 264 -3.12 -6.85 0.46
N ASP A 265 -3.53 -7.60 -0.54
CA ASP A 265 -3.08 -8.96 -0.71
C ASP A 265 -1.88 -8.87 -1.66
N ASP A 266 -0.67 -8.81 -1.07
CA ASP A 266 0.60 -8.80 -1.79
C ASP A 266 0.82 -10.08 -2.63
N GLN A 267 -0.10 -11.04 -2.56
CA GLN A 267 -0.03 -12.33 -3.23
C GLN A 267 -0.43 -12.30 -4.72
N HIS A 268 -0.96 -11.20 -5.25
CA HIS A 268 -1.38 -11.06 -6.65
C HIS A 268 -0.58 -10.03 -7.44
N ASN A 269 0.63 -9.70 -7.01
CA ASN A 269 1.54 -8.87 -7.79
C ASN A 269 2.23 -9.74 -8.86
N ASN A 270 1.63 -9.84 -10.05
CA ASN A 270 2.34 -10.33 -11.23
C ASN A 270 3.40 -9.31 -11.62
N ASN A 271 4.57 -9.46 -11.03
CA ASN A 271 5.76 -8.71 -11.38
C ASN A 271 6.64 -9.56 -12.30
N TYR A 272 7.25 -8.92 -13.27
CA TYR A 272 8.22 -9.56 -14.14
C TYR A 272 9.63 -9.17 -13.75
N GLU A 273 10.45 -10.16 -13.45
CA GLU A 273 11.86 -9.98 -13.15
C GLU A 273 12.72 -10.31 -14.36
N PHE A 274 13.64 -9.44 -14.71
CA PHE A 274 14.58 -9.63 -15.82
C PHE A 274 15.86 -8.84 -15.59
N THR A 275 16.91 -9.14 -16.33
CA THR A 275 18.21 -8.45 -16.25
C THR A 275 18.49 -7.70 -17.53
N ILE A 276 18.83 -6.41 -17.42
CA ILE A 276 19.31 -5.58 -18.52
C ILE A 276 20.48 -4.71 -18.03
N ALA A 277 21.50 -4.54 -18.88
CA ALA A 277 22.69 -3.77 -18.54
C ALA A 277 23.37 -4.20 -17.21
N GLY A 278 23.31 -5.51 -16.89
CA GLY A 278 23.88 -6.08 -15.67
C GLY A 278 23.09 -5.81 -14.39
N VAL A 279 21.89 -5.22 -14.47
CA VAL A 279 21.04 -4.90 -13.34
C VAL A 279 19.75 -5.71 -13.41
N LYS A 280 19.39 -6.35 -12.29
CA LYS A 280 18.09 -7.03 -12.13
C LYS A 280 16.98 -5.98 -11.96
N HIS A 281 15.93 -6.10 -12.76
CA HIS A 281 14.78 -5.20 -12.76
C HIS A 281 13.51 -5.95 -12.43
N ILE A 282 12.58 -5.22 -11.84
CA ILE A 282 11.20 -5.65 -11.61
C ILE A 282 10.29 -4.64 -12.31
N LEU A 283 9.36 -5.13 -13.11
CA LEU A 283 8.30 -4.33 -13.74
C LEU A 283 6.93 -4.99 -13.55
N GLY A 284 5.86 -4.24 -13.86
CA GLY A 284 4.47 -4.68 -13.78
C GLY A 284 3.53 -3.55 -14.20
N TYR A 285 2.30 -3.55 -13.70
CA TYR A 285 1.34 -2.45 -13.96
C TYR A 285 1.56 -1.25 -13.02
N GLY A 286 2.79 -0.84 -12.87
CA GLY A 286 3.26 0.28 -12.05
C GLY A 286 4.49 0.93 -12.68
N GLY A 287 5.60 0.98 -11.96
CA GLY A 287 6.89 1.47 -12.44
C GLY A 287 7.92 0.35 -12.60
N ILE A 288 8.99 0.64 -13.31
CA ILE A 288 10.16 -0.22 -13.39
C ILE A 288 11.15 0.17 -12.29
N HIS A 289 11.76 -0.82 -11.64
CA HIS A 289 12.74 -0.61 -10.58
C HIS A 289 13.88 -1.62 -10.71
N GLY A 290 15.12 -1.14 -10.55
CA GLY A 290 16.30 -1.97 -10.49
C GLY A 290 17.45 -1.23 -9.84
N SER A 291 18.29 -1.92 -9.07
CA SER A 291 19.52 -1.38 -8.50
C SER A 291 20.70 -2.32 -8.74
N ASN A 292 21.85 -1.74 -9.01
CA ASN A 292 23.08 -2.48 -9.13
C ASN A 292 23.63 -2.80 -7.75
N ASP A 293 23.67 -4.08 -7.38
CA ASP A 293 24.05 -4.53 -6.05
C ASP A 293 25.53 -4.98 -5.96
N GLU A 294 26.34 -4.73 -6.98
CA GLU A 294 27.77 -5.04 -6.89
C GLU A 294 28.46 -4.28 -5.75
N LYS A 295 28.12 -3.01 -5.62
CA LYS A 295 28.60 -2.11 -4.56
C LYS A 295 27.43 -1.31 -3.96
N LYS A 296 27.61 -0.84 -2.74
CA LYS A 296 26.66 0.07 -2.08
C LYS A 296 27.07 1.55 -2.23
N ILE A 297 28.34 1.81 -2.55
CA ILE A 297 28.89 3.15 -2.79
C ILE A 297 29.55 3.14 -4.18
N TYR A 298 29.17 4.11 -5.01
CA TYR A 298 29.76 4.38 -6.31
C TYR A 298 30.31 5.80 -6.31
N GLU A 299 31.52 5.97 -6.85
CA GLU A 299 32.21 7.26 -6.97
C GLU A 299 32.70 7.44 -8.42
N GLY A 300 32.68 8.66 -8.90
CA GLY A 300 33.06 9.03 -10.26
C GLY A 300 32.05 9.99 -10.89
N ILE A 301 32.02 10.05 -12.21
CA ILE A 301 31.06 10.86 -12.95
C ILE A 301 29.74 10.08 -13.04
N ILE A 302 28.74 10.46 -12.27
CA ILE A 302 27.43 9.82 -12.23
C ILE A 302 26.42 10.78 -12.85
N LEU A 303 25.72 10.30 -13.89
CA LEU A 303 24.62 11.05 -14.51
C LEU A 303 23.30 10.49 -14.05
N ALA A 304 22.42 11.36 -13.58
CA ALA A 304 21.01 11.09 -13.36
C ALA A 304 20.23 11.63 -14.56
N LEU A 305 19.52 10.76 -15.27
CA LEU A 305 18.69 11.07 -16.41
C LEU A 305 17.23 10.83 -16.03
N ASP A 306 16.56 11.86 -15.55
CA ASP A 306 15.16 11.78 -15.07
C ASP A 306 14.22 12.37 -16.12
N VAL A 307 13.15 11.65 -16.52
CA VAL A 307 12.15 12.16 -17.47
C VAL A 307 11.30 13.23 -16.81
N SER A 308 11.33 14.43 -17.33
CA SER A 308 10.58 15.57 -16.77
C SER A 308 9.08 15.29 -16.84
N SER A 309 8.41 15.27 -15.66
CA SER A 309 6.97 15.01 -15.55
C SER A 309 6.51 13.81 -16.41
N GLN A 310 7.16 12.67 -16.25
CA GLN A 310 7.05 11.50 -17.14
C GLN A 310 5.61 11.13 -17.52
N TYR A 311 4.76 10.73 -16.55
CA TYR A 311 3.38 10.31 -16.84
C TYR A 311 2.55 11.42 -17.51
N PRO A 312 2.56 12.65 -16.99
CA PRO A 312 1.90 13.76 -17.64
C PRO A 312 2.31 13.98 -19.09
N ASN A 313 3.62 13.94 -19.39
CA ASN A 313 4.10 14.16 -20.75
C ASN A 313 3.81 12.96 -21.65
N ILE A 314 3.87 11.74 -21.15
CA ILE A 314 3.44 10.53 -21.89
C ILE A 314 1.96 10.63 -22.25
N ASP A 315 1.11 11.00 -21.29
CA ASP A 315 -0.33 11.14 -21.53
C ASP A 315 -0.64 12.21 -22.57
N ILE A 316 0.11 13.31 -22.59
CA ILE A 316 -0.06 14.40 -23.58
C ILE A 316 0.50 14.00 -24.95
N ILE A 317 1.74 13.50 -25.00
CA ILE A 317 2.45 13.24 -26.28
C ILE A 317 1.84 12.06 -27.04
N PHE A 318 1.39 11.04 -26.33
CA PHE A 318 0.87 9.80 -26.93
C PHE A 318 -0.65 9.68 -26.86
N ASP A 319 -1.36 10.74 -26.44
CA ASP A 319 -2.82 10.79 -26.34
C ASP A 319 -3.38 9.67 -25.45
N LEU A 320 -2.83 9.55 -24.22
CA LEU A 320 -3.21 8.52 -23.25
C LEU A 320 -4.03 9.08 -22.06
N LEU A 321 -4.48 10.34 -22.14
CA LEU A 321 -5.43 10.87 -21.17
C LEU A 321 -6.72 10.04 -21.18
N SER A 322 -7.40 9.98 -20.02
CA SER A 322 -8.71 9.31 -19.96
C SER A 322 -9.65 9.80 -21.06
N ARG A 323 -10.22 8.89 -21.81
CA ARG A 323 -11.21 9.16 -22.87
C ARG A 323 -12.50 9.82 -22.37
N LYS A 324 -12.65 9.95 -21.04
CA LYS A 324 -13.78 10.61 -20.38
C LYS A 324 -13.53 12.10 -20.11
N ILE A 325 -12.36 12.62 -20.45
CA ILE A 325 -11.98 14.02 -20.34
C ILE A 325 -12.49 14.78 -21.57
N LYS A 326 -13.12 15.94 -21.35
CA LYS A 326 -13.62 16.81 -22.44
C LYS A 326 -12.63 17.88 -22.84
N ASN A 327 -11.80 18.34 -21.89
CA ASN A 327 -10.88 19.46 -22.07
C ASN A 327 -9.42 19.01 -21.84
N PRO A 328 -8.85 18.16 -22.72
CA PRO A 328 -7.47 17.67 -22.57
C PRO A 328 -6.43 18.80 -22.63
N GLU A 329 -6.71 19.89 -23.35
CA GLU A 329 -5.85 21.07 -23.45
C GLU A 329 -5.64 21.79 -22.09
N ASP A 330 -6.58 21.68 -21.18
CA ASP A 330 -6.44 22.26 -19.85
C ASP A 330 -5.44 21.45 -18.98
N TYR A 331 -5.29 20.15 -19.26
CA TYR A 331 -4.22 19.37 -18.62
C TYR A 331 -2.84 19.87 -19.05
N GLU A 332 -2.65 20.08 -20.34
CA GLU A 332 -1.38 20.62 -20.87
C GLU A 332 -1.08 22.01 -20.27
N LYS A 333 -2.09 22.89 -20.15
CA LYS A 333 -1.93 24.19 -19.47
C LYS A 333 -1.50 24.04 -18.02
N MET A 334 -2.10 23.11 -17.25
CA MET A 334 -1.70 22.84 -15.86
C MET A 334 -0.26 22.36 -15.76
N VAL A 335 0.17 21.44 -16.64
CA VAL A 335 1.55 20.95 -16.69
C VAL A 335 2.52 22.08 -17.01
N LYS A 336 2.23 22.89 -18.05
CA LYS A 336 3.05 24.06 -18.43
C LYS A 336 3.15 25.09 -17.28
N PHE A 337 2.04 25.40 -16.63
CA PHE A 337 2.05 26.30 -15.48
C PHE A 337 2.93 25.80 -14.33
N ARG A 338 2.84 24.52 -14.01
CA ARG A 338 3.73 23.92 -13.00
C ARG A 338 5.20 24.05 -13.41
N LEU A 339 5.54 23.78 -14.67
CA LEU A 339 6.92 23.88 -15.15
C LEU A 339 7.44 25.32 -15.10
N GLN A 340 6.60 26.31 -15.40
CA GLN A 340 6.94 27.74 -15.25
C GLN A 340 7.23 28.08 -13.77
N LEU A 341 6.40 27.61 -12.84
CA LEU A 341 6.66 27.79 -11.40
C LEU A 341 7.95 27.09 -10.96
N LYS A 342 8.25 25.91 -11.52
CA LYS A 342 9.50 25.17 -11.23
C LYS A 342 10.72 25.97 -11.71
N ALA A 343 10.65 26.51 -12.92
CA ALA A 343 11.72 27.35 -13.48
C ALA A 343 11.95 28.65 -12.68
N ALA A 344 10.84 29.20 -12.11
CA ALA A 344 10.89 30.38 -11.24
C ALA A 344 11.29 30.04 -9.79
N LEU A 345 11.65 28.81 -9.47
CA LEU A 345 11.94 28.30 -8.12
C LEU A 345 10.80 28.54 -7.12
N ASP A 346 9.57 28.67 -7.60
CA ASP A 346 8.36 28.87 -6.79
C ASP A 346 7.92 27.57 -6.13
N ALA A 347 7.79 27.57 -4.80
CA ALA A 347 7.47 26.39 -4.01
C ALA A 347 6.12 25.73 -4.39
N ARG A 348 5.16 26.53 -4.92
CA ARG A 348 3.86 26.06 -5.39
C ARG A 348 3.93 24.98 -6.47
N ASN A 349 5.04 24.91 -7.22
CA ASN A 349 5.27 23.82 -8.19
C ASN A 349 5.20 22.44 -7.55
N LYS A 350 5.66 22.30 -6.28
CA LYS A 350 5.63 21.03 -5.53
C LYS A 350 4.20 20.66 -5.14
N SER A 351 3.41 21.66 -4.78
CA SER A 351 2.01 21.47 -4.38
C SER A 351 1.09 21.13 -5.56
N LEU A 352 1.41 21.59 -6.76
CA LEU A 352 0.69 21.25 -8.00
C LEU A 352 1.04 19.83 -8.52
N LYS A 353 2.23 19.33 -8.21
CA LYS A 353 2.68 18.00 -8.65
C LYS A 353 1.69 16.89 -8.27
N PRO A 354 1.17 16.79 -7.02
CA PRO A 354 0.16 15.79 -6.66
C PRO A 354 -1.16 15.92 -7.41
N MET A 355 -1.59 17.13 -7.79
CA MET A 355 -2.80 17.34 -8.59
C MET A 355 -2.62 16.76 -9.99
N ILE A 356 -1.54 17.10 -10.66
CA ILE A 356 -1.24 16.68 -12.03
C ILE A 356 -1.01 15.16 -12.09
N ASN A 357 -0.18 14.62 -11.19
CA ASN A 357 0.06 13.18 -11.12
C ASN A 357 -1.18 12.39 -10.65
N GLY A 358 -2.08 13.04 -9.91
CA GLY A 358 -3.34 12.47 -9.45
C GLY A 358 -4.31 12.14 -10.59
N VAL A 359 -4.17 12.78 -11.76
CA VAL A 359 -4.96 12.46 -12.96
C VAL A 359 -4.72 11.01 -13.35
N TYR A 360 -3.45 10.58 -13.43
CA TYR A 360 -3.12 9.18 -13.66
C TYR A 360 -3.71 8.24 -12.59
N GLY A 361 -3.60 8.60 -11.29
CA GLY A 361 -4.22 7.82 -10.22
C GLY A 361 -5.74 7.70 -10.35
N ALA A 362 -6.39 8.76 -10.80
CA ALA A 362 -7.84 8.79 -11.02
C ALA A 362 -8.31 7.86 -12.16
N THR A 363 -7.47 7.61 -13.17
CA THR A 363 -7.80 6.64 -14.23
C THR A 363 -7.89 5.21 -13.72
N LYS A 364 -7.31 4.92 -12.55
CA LYS A 364 -7.39 3.62 -11.85
C LYS A 364 -8.52 3.53 -10.81
N ASP A 365 -9.11 4.66 -10.41
CA ASP A 365 -10.14 4.71 -9.37
C ASP A 365 -11.55 4.61 -9.98
N ARG A 366 -12.23 3.49 -9.76
CA ARG A 366 -13.61 3.22 -10.26
C ARG A 366 -14.64 4.27 -9.83
N ASN A 367 -14.40 4.94 -8.70
CA ASN A 367 -15.32 5.97 -8.20
C ASN A 367 -15.04 7.36 -8.81
N ASN A 368 -13.99 7.50 -9.59
CA ASN A 368 -13.63 8.77 -10.21
C ASN A 368 -14.24 8.90 -11.61
N PRO A 369 -14.77 10.07 -11.99
CA PRO A 369 -15.26 10.32 -13.36
C PRO A 369 -14.22 10.04 -14.46
N MET A 370 -12.92 10.16 -14.15
CA MET A 370 -11.82 9.87 -15.08
C MET A 370 -11.44 8.39 -15.17
N TYR A 371 -12.18 7.47 -14.53
CA TYR A 371 -11.84 6.05 -14.53
C TYR A 371 -11.74 5.48 -15.94
N ASP A 372 -10.54 5.09 -16.36
CA ASP A 372 -10.21 4.53 -17.68
C ASP A 372 -8.99 3.60 -17.56
N PRO A 373 -9.21 2.34 -17.18
CA PRO A 373 -8.12 1.43 -16.84
C PRO A 373 -7.22 1.07 -18.03
N ASN A 374 -7.72 1.12 -19.26
CA ASN A 374 -6.87 0.92 -20.45
C ASN A 374 -5.82 2.03 -20.58
N MET A 375 -6.26 3.31 -20.52
CA MET A 375 -5.32 4.44 -20.60
C MET A 375 -4.32 4.40 -19.44
N ALA A 376 -4.76 4.05 -18.22
CA ALA A 376 -3.87 3.86 -17.08
C ALA A 376 -2.80 2.79 -17.30
N ASN A 377 -3.16 1.66 -17.87
CA ASN A 377 -2.22 0.58 -18.20
C ASN A 377 -1.26 1.00 -19.30
N LEU A 378 -1.75 1.64 -20.36
CA LEU A 378 -0.91 2.11 -21.46
C LEU A 378 0.10 3.15 -20.98
N THR A 379 -0.28 4.09 -20.12
CA THR A 379 0.65 5.07 -19.53
C THR A 379 1.81 4.37 -18.82
N CYS A 380 1.51 3.35 -17.97
CA CYS A 380 2.55 2.55 -17.31
C CYS A 380 3.45 1.81 -18.30
N ILE A 381 2.87 1.15 -19.29
CA ILE A 381 3.59 0.34 -20.28
C ILE A 381 4.52 1.23 -21.10
N PHE A 382 4.01 2.38 -21.57
CA PHE A 382 4.79 3.34 -22.34
C PHE A 382 5.97 3.86 -21.50
N ALA A 383 5.71 4.26 -20.26
CA ALA A 383 6.75 4.75 -19.35
C ALA A 383 7.87 3.73 -19.15
N GLN A 384 7.53 2.49 -18.80
CA GLN A 384 8.50 1.44 -18.52
C GLN A 384 9.30 1.05 -19.77
N THR A 385 8.62 0.85 -20.90
CA THR A 385 9.28 0.43 -22.14
C THR A 385 10.20 1.50 -22.70
N LEU A 386 9.86 2.79 -22.56
CA LEU A 386 10.73 3.90 -22.97
C LEU A 386 11.95 4.05 -22.04
N ILE A 387 11.83 3.75 -20.74
CA ILE A 387 12.99 3.69 -19.84
C ILE A 387 13.90 2.52 -20.21
N ILE A 388 13.36 1.35 -20.56
CA ILE A 388 14.16 0.20 -21.03
C ILE A 388 14.90 0.56 -22.31
N ASP A 389 14.25 1.25 -23.26
CA ASP A 389 14.88 1.73 -24.48
C ASP A 389 16.04 2.70 -24.18
N LEU A 390 15.87 3.63 -23.23
CA LEU A 390 16.94 4.52 -22.79
C LEU A 390 18.11 3.74 -22.18
N ILE A 391 17.84 2.77 -21.29
CA ILE A 391 18.87 1.91 -20.70
C ILE A 391 19.69 1.21 -21.78
N GLU A 392 19.03 0.59 -22.78
CA GLU A 392 19.72 -0.10 -23.88
C GLU A 392 20.67 0.82 -24.66
N LYS A 393 20.26 2.06 -24.87
CA LYS A 393 21.02 3.01 -25.69
C LYS A 393 22.24 3.55 -24.94
N VAL A 394 22.15 3.78 -23.62
CA VAL A 394 23.27 4.31 -22.82
C VAL A 394 24.21 3.23 -22.31
N ALA A 395 23.76 1.97 -22.22
CA ALA A 395 24.54 0.85 -21.68
C ALA A 395 25.93 0.64 -22.33
N PRO A 396 26.14 0.85 -23.66
CA PRO A 396 27.47 0.71 -24.27
C PRO A 396 28.50 1.73 -23.76
N TYR A 397 28.05 2.86 -23.19
CA TYR A 397 28.90 3.99 -22.80
C TYR A 397 28.96 4.20 -21.30
N SER A 398 28.20 3.44 -20.54
CA SER A 398 28.03 3.64 -19.09
C SER A 398 27.73 2.34 -18.35
N LYS A 399 27.93 2.35 -17.04
CA LYS A 399 27.46 1.30 -16.13
C LYS A 399 26.16 1.77 -15.48
N LEU A 400 25.10 1.01 -15.68
CA LEU A 400 23.83 1.26 -15.01
C LEU A 400 23.97 1.03 -13.51
N LEU A 401 23.57 2.02 -12.70
CA LEU A 401 23.58 1.95 -11.24
C LEU A 401 22.18 1.71 -10.68
N GLN A 402 21.20 2.41 -11.25
CA GLN A 402 19.82 2.35 -10.77
C GLN A 402 18.86 2.74 -11.89
N SER A 403 17.67 2.11 -11.88
CA SER A 403 16.49 2.61 -12.59
C SER A 403 15.35 2.83 -11.62
N ASN A 404 14.69 3.95 -11.76
CA ASN A 404 13.45 4.30 -11.08
C ASN A 404 12.33 4.41 -12.11
N THR A 405 11.09 4.59 -11.64
CA THR A 405 9.91 4.76 -12.49
C THR A 405 10.13 5.79 -13.61
N ASP A 406 10.80 6.89 -13.30
CA ASP A 406 10.93 8.08 -14.14
C ASP A 406 12.36 8.41 -14.57
N GLY A 407 13.36 7.59 -14.26
CA GLY A 407 14.72 7.87 -14.63
C GLY A 407 15.72 6.75 -14.37
N ILE A 408 16.96 7.01 -14.79
CA ILE A 408 18.08 6.09 -14.61
C ILE A 408 19.31 6.83 -14.09
N TYR A 409 20.14 6.13 -13.30
CA TYR A 409 21.44 6.64 -12.84
C TYR A 409 22.54 5.77 -13.42
N VAL A 410 23.51 6.42 -14.07
CA VAL A 410 24.60 5.74 -14.77
C VAL A 410 25.95 6.30 -14.36
N LEU A 411 26.94 5.43 -14.21
CA LEU A 411 28.33 5.78 -13.98
C LEU A 411 29.07 5.73 -15.33
N VAL A 412 29.73 6.82 -15.70
CA VAL A 412 30.58 6.90 -16.89
C VAL A 412 32.06 6.92 -16.50
N LYS A 413 32.89 6.38 -17.38
CA LYS A 413 34.31 6.19 -17.11
C LYS A 413 35.09 7.52 -17.14
N ASP A 414 34.77 8.40 -18.07
CA ASP A 414 35.46 9.65 -18.37
C ASP A 414 34.53 10.64 -19.10
N GLU A 415 35.05 11.84 -19.39
CA GLU A 415 34.31 12.90 -20.06
C GLU A 415 33.92 12.52 -21.52
N GLU A 416 34.71 11.66 -22.22
CA GLU A 416 34.36 11.19 -23.55
C GLU A 416 33.10 10.32 -23.49
N MET A 417 33.05 9.35 -22.57
CA MET A 417 31.88 8.51 -22.38
C MET A 417 30.68 9.31 -21.89
N LYS A 418 30.90 10.33 -21.05
CA LYS A 418 29.82 11.25 -20.68
C LYS A 418 29.22 11.95 -21.91
N GLN A 419 30.07 12.47 -22.79
CA GLN A 419 29.59 13.13 -24.01
C GLN A 419 28.78 12.16 -24.88
N LYS A 420 29.19 10.89 -24.99
CA LYS A 420 28.44 9.84 -25.72
C LYS A 420 27.07 9.58 -25.10
N VAL A 421 26.99 9.51 -23.78
CA VAL A 421 25.68 9.35 -23.07
C VAL A 421 24.78 10.55 -23.35
N LEU A 422 25.32 11.78 -23.33
CA LEU A 422 24.55 13.01 -23.61
C LEU A 422 24.05 13.04 -25.06
N GLU A 423 24.86 12.64 -26.04
CA GLU A 423 24.46 12.52 -27.46
C GLU A 423 23.31 11.51 -27.64
N VAL A 424 23.40 10.36 -26.97
CA VAL A 424 22.34 9.33 -26.97
C VAL A 424 21.07 9.86 -26.31
N ALA A 425 21.20 10.57 -25.19
CA ALA A 425 20.07 11.19 -24.49
C ALA A 425 19.38 12.24 -25.39
N GLU A 426 20.13 13.05 -26.12
CA GLU A 426 19.58 14.03 -27.05
C GLU A 426 18.83 13.37 -28.24
N GLU A 427 19.37 12.27 -28.80
CA GLU A 427 18.68 11.50 -29.87
C GLU A 427 17.37 10.91 -29.29
N TRP A 428 17.44 10.32 -28.10
CA TRP A 428 16.28 9.73 -27.44
C TRP A 428 15.17 10.78 -27.21
N GLN A 429 15.53 11.98 -26.71
CA GLN A 429 14.61 13.10 -26.52
C GLN A 429 13.96 13.57 -27.83
N LYS A 430 14.77 13.72 -28.88
CA LYS A 430 14.27 14.12 -30.23
C LYS A 430 13.25 13.12 -30.77
N ARG A 431 13.50 11.83 -30.59
CA ARG A 431 12.67 10.74 -31.08
C ARG A 431 11.38 10.57 -30.24
N THR A 432 11.48 10.60 -28.93
CA THR A 432 10.36 10.36 -28.01
C THR A 432 9.53 11.60 -27.73
N LYS A 433 10.09 12.81 -27.95
CA LYS A 433 9.55 14.10 -27.55
C LYS A 433 9.47 14.30 -26.02
N LEU A 434 10.03 13.38 -25.24
CA LEU A 434 10.15 13.50 -23.80
C LEU A 434 11.45 14.23 -23.45
N GLU A 435 11.39 15.13 -22.47
CA GLU A 435 12.55 15.88 -22.00
C GLU A 435 13.22 15.16 -20.82
N LEU A 436 14.54 15.10 -20.81
CA LEU A 436 15.34 14.58 -19.71
C LEU A 436 15.92 15.74 -18.89
N GLU A 437 15.70 15.70 -17.58
CA GLU A 437 16.45 16.48 -16.61
C GLU A 437 17.74 15.71 -16.32
N ILE A 438 18.89 16.30 -16.61
CA ILE A 438 20.19 15.64 -16.47
C ILE A 438 20.99 16.35 -15.40
N ASP A 439 21.17 15.66 -14.27
CA ASP A 439 22.00 16.12 -13.16
C ASP A 439 23.29 15.29 -13.08
N GLU A 440 24.39 15.93 -12.66
CA GLU A 440 25.67 15.28 -12.44
C GLU A 440 26.01 15.19 -10.95
N TYR A 441 26.47 14.00 -10.53
CA TYR A 441 26.87 13.69 -9.18
C TYR A 441 28.24 13.02 -9.15
N ARG A 442 28.97 13.16 -8.04
CA ARG A 442 30.28 12.50 -7.84
C ARG A 442 30.18 11.22 -7.04
N LYS A 443 29.12 11.04 -6.24
CA LYS A 443 28.98 9.91 -5.33
C LYS A 443 27.50 9.51 -5.20
N LEU A 444 27.25 8.21 -5.28
CA LEU A 444 25.96 7.59 -4.98
C LEU A 444 26.17 6.56 -3.85
N ILE A 445 25.40 6.68 -2.79
CA ILE A 445 25.30 5.71 -1.70
C ILE A 445 23.88 5.16 -1.74
N GLN A 446 23.74 3.87 -2.00
CA GLN A 446 22.41 3.26 -2.16
C GLN A 446 22.25 1.99 -1.33
N LYS A 447 21.16 1.94 -0.54
CA LYS A 447 20.66 0.70 0.01
C LYS A 447 19.85 -0.05 -1.06
N ASP A 448 18.91 0.64 -1.66
CA ASP A 448 18.01 0.19 -2.73
C ASP A 448 17.44 1.41 -3.52
N VAL A 449 16.59 1.16 -4.53
CA VAL A 449 15.98 2.20 -5.39
C VAL A 449 15.17 3.27 -4.64
N ASN A 450 14.76 3.02 -3.41
CA ASN A 450 13.96 3.92 -2.59
C ASN A 450 14.74 4.54 -1.43
N ASN A 451 15.98 4.09 -1.17
CA ASN A 451 16.80 4.55 -0.07
C ASN A 451 18.24 4.81 -0.56
N TYR A 452 18.54 6.08 -0.86
CA TYR A 452 19.85 6.48 -1.39
C TYR A 452 20.19 7.94 -1.08
N ILE A 453 21.49 8.29 -1.20
CA ILE A 453 22.03 9.63 -1.14
C ILE A 453 22.91 9.84 -2.38
N MET A 454 22.76 10.97 -3.05
CA MET A 454 23.58 11.42 -4.16
C MET A 454 24.25 12.74 -3.78
N ILE A 455 25.56 12.87 -4.06
CA ILE A 455 26.36 14.04 -3.70
C ILE A 455 26.97 14.59 -4.98
N ASP A 456 26.78 15.91 -5.25
CA ASP A 456 27.38 16.60 -6.39
C ASP A 456 28.84 17.04 -6.11
N ALA A 457 29.48 17.62 -7.13
CA ALA A 457 30.85 18.11 -7.03
C ALA A 457 31.05 19.23 -5.97
N ASN A 458 29.99 19.97 -5.63
CA ASN A 458 29.99 21.05 -4.66
C ASN A 458 29.69 20.58 -3.22
N GLY A 459 29.47 19.27 -3.02
CA GLY A 459 29.09 18.71 -1.73
C GLY A 459 27.59 18.86 -1.40
N LYS A 460 26.78 19.41 -2.33
CA LYS A 460 25.33 19.44 -2.17
C LYS A 460 24.77 18.05 -2.40
N TYR A 461 23.81 17.66 -1.59
CA TYR A 461 23.25 16.32 -1.67
C TYR A 461 21.73 16.30 -1.94
N LYS A 462 21.30 15.22 -2.58
CA LYS A 462 19.91 14.80 -2.77
C LYS A 462 19.73 13.45 -2.09
N SER A 463 18.67 13.28 -1.28
CA SER A 463 18.43 12.03 -0.59
C SER A 463 16.98 11.58 -0.77
N LYS A 464 16.77 10.27 -0.72
CA LYS A 464 15.45 9.63 -0.78
C LYS A 464 15.39 8.50 0.26
N GLY A 465 14.21 8.31 0.85
CA GLY A 465 13.93 7.21 1.77
C GLY A 465 13.82 7.62 3.23
N ALA A 466 13.24 6.69 4.03
CA ALA A 466 12.84 6.96 5.41
C ALA A 466 14.01 7.24 6.36
N TYR A 467 15.21 6.75 6.03
CA TYR A 467 16.39 6.93 6.90
C TYR A 467 17.17 8.22 6.64
N VAL A 468 17.03 8.77 5.44
CA VAL A 468 17.80 9.93 4.98
C VAL A 468 16.95 10.99 4.30
N LYS A 469 15.63 10.94 4.47
CA LYS A 469 14.71 11.92 3.89
C LYS A 469 14.96 13.32 4.43
N LYS A 470 14.67 14.32 3.63
CA LYS A 470 14.64 15.70 4.11
C LYS A 470 13.52 15.88 5.14
N LEU A 471 13.87 16.28 6.34
CA LEU A 471 12.93 16.50 7.43
C LEU A 471 12.12 17.79 7.21
N SER A 472 10.86 17.77 7.67
CA SER A 472 9.99 18.95 7.73
C SER A 472 9.32 19.03 9.11
N PRO A 473 8.86 20.22 9.55
CA PRO A 473 8.22 20.36 10.87
C PRO A 473 7.00 19.44 11.08
N ILE A 474 6.29 19.08 10.00
CA ILE A 474 5.11 18.18 10.06
C ILE A 474 5.49 16.70 9.81
N ASP A 475 6.79 16.39 9.81
CA ASP A 475 7.34 15.04 9.64
C ASP A 475 8.70 14.95 10.34
N TYR A 476 8.72 15.27 11.64
CA TYR A 476 9.91 15.43 12.45
C TYR A 476 10.00 14.35 13.53
N ASP A 477 10.17 13.10 13.07
CA ASP A 477 10.27 11.89 13.90
C ASP A 477 11.67 11.32 13.86
N LEU A 478 12.27 11.02 15.02
CA LEU A 478 13.66 10.58 15.19
C LEU A 478 14.67 11.42 14.38
N PRO A 479 14.58 12.76 14.42
CA PRO A 479 15.37 13.61 13.55
C PRO A 479 16.88 13.48 13.76
N ILE A 480 17.34 13.25 15.00
CA ILE A 480 18.77 13.10 15.30
C ILE A 480 19.39 11.89 14.58
N VAL A 481 18.64 10.79 14.47
CA VAL A 481 19.11 9.58 13.77
C VAL A 481 19.26 9.86 12.27
N ASN A 482 18.28 10.55 11.67
CA ASN A 482 18.33 10.94 10.27
C ASN A 482 19.51 11.90 10.00
N LYS A 483 19.68 12.93 10.86
CA LYS A 483 20.80 13.88 10.77
C LYS A 483 22.15 13.17 10.88
N ALA A 484 22.33 12.29 11.86
CA ALA A 484 23.59 11.57 12.06
C ALA A 484 23.94 10.68 10.86
N ILE A 485 22.96 10.01 10.22
CA ILE A 485 23.20 9.20 9.02
C ILE A 485 23.61 10.08 7.84
N VAL A 486 22.96 11.23 7.66
CA VAL A 486 23.29 12.17 6.58
C VAL A 486 24.68 12.78 6.81
N GLU A 487 24.99 13.26 8.02
CA GLU A 487 26.30 13.81 8.37
C GLU A 487 27.43 12.80 8.17
N TYR A 488 27.19 11.53 8.55
CA TYR A 488 28.16 10.45 8.35
C TYR A 488 28.47 10.21 6.86
N PHE A 489 27.44 10.12 6.00
CA PHE A 489 27.65 9.81 4.57
C PHE A 489 28.07 10.99 3.71
N VAL A 490 27.67 12.21 4.07
CA VAL A 490 27.90 13.42 3.27
C VAL A 490 29.13 14.19 3.71
N HIS A 491 29.34 14.29 5.03
CA HIS A 491 30.37 15.13 5.64
C HIS A 491 31.44 14.36 6.42
N ASP A 492 31.37 13.00 6.41
CA ASP A 492 32.28 12.10 7.11
C ASP A 492 32.37 12.38 8.63
N VAL A 493 31.29 12.92 9.23
CA VAL A 493 31.18 13.18 10.66
C VAL A 493 30.78 11.90 11.40
N PRO A 494 31.52 11.47 12.45
CA PRO A 494 31.16 10.34 13.26
C PRO A 494 29.71 10.47 13.84
N VAL A 495 28.98 9.37 13.89
CA VAL A 495 27.61 9.32 14.44
C VAL A 495 27.56 9.85 15.87
N GLU A 496 28.55 9.43 16.67
CA GLU A 496 28.74 9.81 18.07
C GLU A 496 28.87 11.33 18.22
N ASP A 497 29.63 11.97 17.33
CA ASP A 497 29.86 13.42 17.38
C ASP A 497 28.56 14.19 17.09
N THR A 498 27.82 13.78 16.08
CA THR A 498 26.53 14.41 15.75
C THR A 498 25.53 14.27 16.90
N ILE A 499 25.43 13.09 17.52
CA ILE A 499 24.44 12.82 18.57
C ILE A 499 24.85 13.44 19.91
N ASN A 500 26.14 13.35 20.28
CA ASN A 500 26.63 13.87 21.58
C ASN A 500 26.66 15.40 21.62
N ASN A 501 26.91 16.06 20.49
CA ASN A 501 26.93 17.52 20.41
C ASN A 501 25.55 18.16 20.19
N CYS A 502 24.48 17.35 20.05
CA CYS A 502 23.13 17.88 19.91
C CYS A 502 22.61 18.40 21.25
N ASP A 503 22.15 19.66 21.28
CA ASP A 503 21.65 20.39 22.46
C ASP A 503 20.12 20.58 22.49
N LYS A 504 19.41 20.05 21.50
CA LYS A 504 17.94 20.20 21.35
C LYS A 504 17.21 18.91 21.66
N LEU A 505 16.39 18.91 22.71
CA LEU A 505 15.64 17.72 23.10
C LEU A 505 14.67 17.26 21.99
N ILE A 506 14.06 18.19 21.26
CA ILE A 506 13.16 17.88 20.13
C ILE A 506 13.81 17.00 19.04
N ASP A 507 15.13 17.07 18.88
CA ASP A 507 15.84 16.26 17.88
C ASP A 507 15.87 14.77 18.24
N PHE A 508 15.67 14.42 19.50
CA PHE A 508 15.62 13.05 20.00
C PHE A 508 14.20 12.48 20.09
N GLN A 509 13.18 13.26 19.78
CA GLN A 509 11.79 12.82 19.92
C GLN A 509 11.43 11.65 18.99
N GLN A 510 10.62 10.73 19.51
CA GLN A 510 9.91 9.73 18.74
C GLN A 510 8.42 9.85 19.02
N ILE A 511 7.60 9.97 17.95
CA ILE A 511 6.15 10.10 18.07
C ILE A 511 5.50 8.74 17.84
N VAL A 512 4.89 8.21 18.88
CA VAL A 512 4.24 6.90 18.86
C VAL A 512 2.74 7.07 18.79
N LYS A 513 2.09 6.40 17.82
CA LYS A 513 0.63 6.36 17.68
C LYS A 513 0.11 4.95 17.80
N LEU A 514 -0.95 4.80 18.59
CA LEU A 514 -1.70 3.56 18.67
C LEU A 514 -2.63 3.41 17.46
N GLY A 515 -2.47 2.32 16.71
CA GLY A 515 -3.40 1.98 15.63
C GLY A 515 -4.79 1.59 16.18
N SER A 516 -5.85 1.95 15.45
CA SER A 516 -7.26 1.75 15.87
C SER A 516 -7.64 0.29 16.18
N LYS A 517 -6.90 -0.68 15.65
CA LYS A 517 -7.11 -2.12 15.93
C LYS A 517 -6.67 -2.57 17.31
N TYR A 518 -5.89 -1.75 18.03
CA TYR A 518 -5.44 -2.04 19.40
C TYR A 518 -6.29 -1.24 20.37
N LYS A 519 -6.71 -1.90 21.45
CA LYS A 519 -7.61 -1.29 22.46
C LYS A 519 -6.85 -0.57 23.57
N GLU A 520 -5.60 -0.93 23.79
CA GLU A 520 -4.87 -0.52 24.99
C GLU A 520 -3.38 -0.38 24.72
N VAL A 521 -2.77 0.65 25.27
CA VAL A 521 -1.32 0.83 25.37
C VAL A 521 -0.93 0.75 26.84
N LEU A 522 0.13 -0.02 27.13
CA LEU A 522 0.70 -0.10 28.48
C LEU A 522 2.10 0.49 28.50
N TYR A 523 2.37 1.31 29.47
CA TYR A 523 3.70 1.71 29.90
C TYR A 523 4.13 0.83 31.05
N GLY A 524 5.05 -0.14 30.82
CA GLY A 524 5.34 -1.16 31.80
C GLY A 524 6.58 -1.99 31.50
N ASN A 525 6.88 -2.96 32.36
CA ASN A 525 7.99 -3.88 32.20
C ASN A 525 7.52 -5.21 31.62
N SER A 526 8.16 -5.67 30.54
CA SER A 526 7.77 -6.91 29.91
C SER A 526 8.50 -8.12 30.49
N TYR A 527 7.81 -9.27 30.44
CA TYR A 527 8.39 -10.59 30.72
C TYR A 527 7.78 -11.63 29.78
N LYS A 528 8.51 -12.70 29.53
CA LYS A 528 8.02 -13.80 28.69
C LYS A 528 7.43 -14.92 29.52
N VAL A 529 6.28 -15.44 29.08
CA VAL A 529 5.61 -16.61 29.68
C VAL A 529 5.36 -17.61 28.56
N LYS A 530 5.60 -18.89 28.84
CA LYS A 530 5.21 -19.97 27.92
C LYS A 530 3.75 -20.35 28.19
N ILE A 531 2.89 -20.09 27.20
CA ILE A 531 1.48 -20.53 27.20
C ILE A 531 1.30 -21.41 25.97
N ASN A 532 0.83 -22.64 26.16
CA ASN A 532 0.63 -23.62 25.08
C ASN A 532 1.87 -23.82 24.18
N ASN A 533 3.06 -23.92 24.77
CA ASN A 533 4.37 -24.04 24.11
C ASN A 533 4.77 -22.85 23.19
N LYS A 534 4.10 -21.70 23.32
CA LYS A 534 4.47 -20.47 22.65
C LYS A 534 4.90 -19.42 23.66
N ASP A 535 5.99 -18.71 23.35
CA ASP A 535 6.41 -17.55 24.14
C ASP A 535 5.44 -16.40 23.93
N LYS A 536 4.82 -15.93 25.02
CA LYS A 536 3.97 -14.74 25.03
C LYS A 536 4.62 -13.65 25.87
N THR A 537 4.57 -12.43 25.36
CA THR A 537 5.00 -11.26 26.12
C THR A 537 3.85 -10.78 27.00
N MET A 538 4.11 -10.69 28.28
CA MET A 538 3.23 -10.09 29.29
C MET A 538 3.88 -8.83 29.83
N VAL A 539 3.08 -7.93 30.41
CA VAL A 539 3.55 -6.68 31.03
C VAL A 539 3.16 -6.67 32.48
N LYS A 540 4.14 -6.44 33.37
CA LYS A 540 3.93 -6.21 34.79
C LYS A 540 4.15 -4.74 35.12
N ASP A 541 3.57 -4.29 36.23
CA ASP A 541 3.65 -2.91 36.72
C ASP A 541 3.24 -1.90 35.64
N GLY A 542 2.27 -2.32 34.79
CA GLY A 542 1.84 -1.56 33.59
C GLY A 542 0.80 -0.52 33.97
N GLU A 543 1.05 0.71 33.56
CA GLU A 543 0.08 1.79 33.56
C GLU A 543 -0.59 1.85 32.17
N VAL A 544 -1.94 1.88 32.15
CA VAL A 544 -2.70 2.07 30.91
C VAL A 544 -2.63 3.54 30.53
N LEU A 545 -2.06 3.79 29.35
CA LEU A 545 -2.04 5.13 28.79
C LEU A 545 -3.38 5.44 28.13
N LYS A 546 -3.98 6.56 28.49
CA LYS A 546 -5.29 7.00 27.97
C LYS A 546 -5.17 7.58 26.56
N GLU A 547 -4.10 8.32 26.31
CA GLU A 547 -3.86 8.99 25.06
C GLU A 547 -3.47 7.98 23.96
N LYS A 548 -3.77 8.34 22.72
CA LYS A 548 -3.44 7.53 21.54
C LYS A 548 -2.10 7.90 20.91
N VAL A 549 -1.58 9.08 21.23
CA VAL A 549 -0.32 9.60 20.70
C VAL A 549 0.57 10.06 21.83
N HIS A 550 1.83 9.64 21.81
CA HIS A 550 2.82 9.99 22.83
C HIS A 550 4.13 10.42 22.19
N ARG A 551 4.76 11.42 22.78
CA ARG A 551 6.16 11.75 22.54
C ARG A 551 7.03 11.04 23.57
N ILE A 552 7.96 10.23 23.09
CA ILE A 552 8.85 9.44 23.93
C ILE A 552 10.31 9.72 23.63
N PHE A 553 11.14 9.48 24.62
CA PHE A 553 12.61 9.58 24.54
C PHE A 553 13.24 8.38 25.23
N ALA A 554 14.36 7.87 24.70
CA ALA A 554 15.10 6.80 25.32
C ALA A 554 15.69 7.25 26.67
N SER A 555 15.70 6.37 27.67
CA SER A 555 16.11 6.68 29.04
C SER A 555 17.10 5.68 29.61
N THR A 556 18.06 6.20 30.38
CA THR A 556 19.00 5.39 31.19
C THR A 556 18.48 5.07 32.57
N ARG A 557 17.36 5.68 33.02
CA ARG A 557 16.81 5.43 34.36
C ARG A 557 16.20 4.05 34.47
N ASP A 558 16.51 3.34 35.55
CA ASP A 558 15.93 2.02 35.87
C ASP A 558 14.45 2.07 36.23
N THR A 559 13.93 3.24 36.63
CA THR A 559 12.50 3.45 36.93
C THR A 559 11.66 3.60 35.67
N ASP A 560 12.23 3.93 34.53
CA ASP A 560 11.52 4.10 33.27
C ASP A 560 11.25 2.75 32.61
N LYS A 561 10.18 2.69 31.83
CA LYS A 561 9.60 1.46 31.31
C LYS A 561 9.47 1.53 29.78
N GLY A 562 9.08 0.42 29.18
CA GLY A 562 8.80 0.36 27.74
C GLY A 562 7.31 0.56 27.43
N ILE A 563 6.98 0.74 26.13
CA ILE A 563 5.61 0.91 25.65
C ILE A 563 5.16 -0.31 24.84
N TYR A 564 4.02 -0.86 25.22
CA TYR A 564 3.44 -2.08 24.68
C TYR A 564 1.99 -1.88 24.24
N LYS A 565 1.58 -2.54 23.15
CA LYS A 565 0.20 -2.58 22.66
C LYS A 565 -0.43 -3.93 22.96
N SER A 566 -1.71 -3.94 23.32
CA SER A 566 -2.43 -5.18 23.59
C SER A 566 -2.71 -5.95 22.30
N LYS A 567 -2.58 -7.28 22.34
CA LYS A 567 -2.91 -8.21 21.28
C LYS A 567 -3.81 -9.31 21.83
N ILE A 568 -4.91 -9.59 21.15
CA ILE A 568 -5.82 -10.68 21.51
C ILE A 568 -5.80 -11.70 20.37
N GLU A 569 -5.30 -12.88 20.63
CA GLU A 569 -5.30 -14.01 19.72
C GLU A 569 -6.02 -15.20 20.34
N LYS A 570 -7.05 -15.70 19.66
CA LYS A 570 -7.85 -16.88 20.11
C LYS A 570 -8.37 -16.76 21.57
N GLY A 571 -8.76 -15.54 21.96
CA GLY A 571 -9.30 -15.25 23.32
C GLY A 571 -8.24 -15.04 24.41
N GLU A 572 -6.96 -15.17 24.10
CA GLU A 572 -5.87 -14.94 25.05
C GLU A 572 -5.23 -13.57 24.81
N LYS A 573 -5.11 -12.76 25.87
CA LYS A 573 -4.47 -11.46 25.84
C LYS A 573 -2.95 -11.60 25.96
N SER A 574 -2.21 -10.92 25.11
CA SER A 574 -0.77 -10.75 25.20
C SER A 574 -0.40 -9.34 24.77
N TYR A 575 0.84 -8.96 24.99
CA TYR A 575 1.33 -7.64 24.63
C TYR A 575 2.46 -7.74 23.64
N GLU A 576 2.53 -6.77 22.76
CA GLU A 576 3.58 -6.62 21.77
C GLU A 576 4.25 -5.27 21.98
N LYS A 577 5.59 -5.25 22.06
CA LYS A 577 6.32 -3.99 22.10
C LYS A 577 6.04 -3.18 20.84
N ILE A 578 5.86 -1.88 20.98
CA ILE A 578 5.75 -1.03 19.81
C ILE A 578 7.09 -1.02 19.10
N SER A 579 7.07 -1.31 17.80
CA SER A 579 8.29 -1.49 17.00
C SER A 579 9.19 -0.25 17.02
N ASN A 580 10.51 -0.46 17.07
CA ASN A 580 11.53 0.60 17.06
C ASN A 580 11.44 1.59 18.23
N THR A 581 10.81 1.21 19.36
CA THR A 581 10.85 2.01 20.59
C THR A 581 11.94 1.48 21.53
N PRO A 582 12.53 2.34 22.40
CA PRO A 582 13.55 1.90 23.36
C PRO A 582 12.98 0.94 24.40
N GLU A 583 13.85 0.17 25.06
CA GLU A 583 13.45 -0.71 26.17
C GLU A 583 12.93 0.08 27.35
N ARG A 584 13.55 1.23 27.60
CA ARG A 584 13.16 2.21 28.61
C ARG A 584 13.00 3.56 27.95
N CYS A 585 11.89 4.21 28.21
CA CYS A 585 11.62 5.56 27.72
C CYS A 585 10.89 6.39 28.75
N PHE A 586 11.06 7.68 28.70
CA PHE A 586 10.17 8.62 29.38
C PHE A 586 9.23 9.26 28.37
N ILE A 587 8.01 9.57 28.83
CA ILE A 587 6.98 10.23 28.07
C ILE A 587 7.02 11.73 28.39
N TYR A 588 7.02 12.58 27.36
CA TYR A 588 7.00 14.02 27.53
C TYR A 588 6.08 14.64 26.47
N ASN A 589 4.82 14.81 26.84
CA ASN A 589 3.79 15.33 25.93
C ASN A 589 3.66 16.87 25.95
N ASP A 590 4.36 17.57 26.86
CA ASP A 590 4.40 19.02 26.88
C ASP A 590 5.22 19.61 25.74
N ASP A 591 5.25 20.94 25.62
CA ASP A 591 6.02 21.65 24.60
C ASP A 591 7.53 21.38 24.78
N VAL A 592 8.13 20.78 23.75
CA VAL A 592 9.52 20.31 23.82
C VAL A 592 10.51 21.25 23.11
N ARG A 593 10.02 22.30 22.44
CA ARG A 593 10.84 23.15 21.55
C ARG A 593 11.98 23.88 22.27
N GLU A 594 11.73 24.30 23.50
CA GLU A 594 12.71 24.99 24.37
C GLU A 594 13.08 24.16 25.60
N ALA A 595 12.71 22.88 25.62
CA ALA A 595 13.01 22.01 26.73
C ALA A 595 14.49 21.62 26.74
N SER A 596 15.10 21.65 27.94
CA SER A 596 16.48 21.22 28.14
C SER A 596 16.58 19.68 28.07
N ILE A 597 17.72 19.20 27.61
CA ILE A 597 18.01 17.76 27.57
C ILE A 597 18.27 17.26 29.00
N PRO A 598 17.50 16.28 29.49
CA PRO A 598 17.74 15.70 30.81
C PRO A 598 18.99 14.81 30.80
N GLU A 599 19.70 14.74 31.95
CA GLU A 599 20.91 13.92 32.09
C GLU A 599 20.68 12.43 31.83
N TYR A 600 19.45 11.95 32.04
CA TYR A 600 19.09 10.57 31.83
C TYR A 600 18.62 10.25 30.41
N LEU A 601 18.77 11.15 29.43
CA LEU A 601 18.55 10.83 28.03
C LEU A 601 19.59 9.79 27.57
N ASP A 602 19.12 8.64 27.07
CA ASP A 602 20.00 7.58 26.55
C ASP A 602 20.46 7.89 25.12
N ARG A 603 21.56 8.60 25.00
CA ARG A 603 22.17 8.91 23.70
C ARG A 603 22.68 7.66 22.97
N GLN A 604 23.12 6.64 23.73
CA GLN A 604 23.64 5.40 23.16
C GLN A 604 22.60 4.67 22.33
N TYR A 605 21.32 4.67 22.76
CA TYR A 605 20.22 4.11 21.98
C TYR A 605 20.13 4.71 20.56
N TYR A 606 20.28 6.03 20.42
CA TYR A 606 20.22 6.71 19.12
C TYR A 606 21.48 6.46 18.29
N ILE A 607 22.65 6.36 18.91
CA ILE A 607 23.92 5.97 18.25
C ILE A 607 23.77 4.56 17.66
N ASP A 608 23.31 3.60 18.47
CA ASP A 608 23.13 2.21 18.04
C ASP A 608 22.12 2.10 16.90
N MET A 609 21.02 2.88 16.97
CA MET A 609 20.02 2.93 15.92
C MET A 609 20.58 3.51 14.62
N ALA A 610 21.32 4.59 14.68
CA ALA A 610 21.97 5.21 13.52
C ALA A 610 22.98 4.24 12.89
N ASN A 611 23.85 3.64 13.69
CA ASN A 611 24.83 2.66 13.23
C ASN A 611 24.17 1.43 12.59
N LYS A 612 23.09 0.91 13.18
CA LYS A 612 22.31 -0.17 12.61
C LYS A 612 21.74 0.19 11.23
N ARG A 613 21.23 1.41 11.05
CA ARG A 613 20.72 1.89 9.77
C ARG A 613 21.81 2.14 8.74
N ILE A 614 22.97 2.67 9.15
CA ILE A 614 24.16 2.81 8.30
C ILE A 614 24.63 1.43 7.82
N ASN A 615 24.72 0.46 8.72
CA ASN A 615 25.09 -0.91 8.36
C ASN A 615 24.11 -1.50 7.33
N ALA A 616 22.80 -1.22 7.44
CA ALA A 616 21.81 -1.63 6.45
C ALA A 616 22.02 -0.99 5.06
N PHE A 617 22.66 0.19 4.97
CA PHE A 617 23.09 0.76 3.69
C PHE A 617 24.33 0.05 3.13
N LEU A 618 25.27 -0.35 3.99
CA LEU A 618 26.59 -0.84 3.58
C LEU A 618 26.63 -2.37 3.36
N THR A 619 25.78 -3.11 4.05
CA THR A 619 25.72 -4.57 3.88
C THR A 619 24.81 -4.94 2.71
N LYS A 620 25.24 -5.93 1.91
CA LYS A 620 24.34 -6.61 0.99
C LYS A 620 23.32 -7.34 1.86
N GLU A 621 22.04 -7.16 1.61
CA GLU A 621 21.06 -8.14 2.06
C GLU A 621 21.41 -9.44 1.31
N GLU A 622 21.79 -10.48 2.04
CA GLU A 622 21.77 -11.80 1.46
C GLU A 622 20.32 -12.02 1.04
N GLU A 623 20.06 -12.04 -0.27
CA GLU A 623 18.81 -12.56 -0.77
C GLU A 623 18.67 -13.93 -0.11
N LYS A 624 17.68 -14.12 0.73
CA LYS A 624 17.20 -15.45 1.06
C LYS A 624 16.55 -15.98 -0.22
N VAL A 625 17.39 -16.41 -1.15
CA VAL A 625 16.92 -17.21 -2.27
C VAL A 625 16.29 -18.42 -1.62
N ASP A 626 14.98 -18.60 -1.81
CA ASP A 626 14.34 -19.86 -1.44
C ASP A 626 14.96 -20.95 -2.32
N ASN A 627 16.02 -21.54 -1.81
CA ASN A 627 16.75 -22.60 -2.50
C ASN A 627 16.04 -23.95 -2.39
N THR A 628 14.85 -23.97 -1.77
CA THR A 628 14.06 -25.18 -1.57
C THR A 628 13.75 -25.94 -2.88
N PRO A 629 13.36 -25.26 -4.00
CA PRO A 629 13.15 -25.94 -5.27
C PRO A 629 14.38 -26.69 -5.78
N ASN A 630 15.57 -26.08 -5.69
CA ASN A 630 16.82 -26.72 -6.12
C ASN A 630 17.18 -27.88 -5.23
N ILE A 631 17.07 -27.75 -3.91
CA ILE A 631 17.32 -28.80 -2.95
C ILE A 631 16.36 -29.98 -3.18
N LEU A 632 15.07 -29.71 -3.42
CA LEU A 632 14.10 -30.74 -3.76
C LEU A 632 14.45 -31.47 -5.07
N TYR A 633 14.82 -30.72 -6.09
CA TYR A 633 15.26 -31.28 -7.35
C TYR A 633 16.48 -32.19 -7.17
N GLU A 634 17.49 -31.75 -6.42
CA GLU A 634 18.67 -32.59 -6.07
C GLU A 634 18.27 -33.85 -5.29
N CYS A 635 17.36 -33.71 -4.31
CA CYS A 635 16.83 -34.88 -3.57
C CYS A 635 16.12 -35.86 -4.49
N MET A 636 15.41 -35.38 -5.51
CA MET A 636 14.73 -36.22 -6.51
C MET A 636 15.75 -36.92 -7.42
N CYS A 637 16.75 -36.22 -7.92
CA CYS A 637 17.78 -36.78 -8.80
C CYS A 637 18.62 -37.88 -8.11
N ASN A 638 18.79 -37.79 -6.80
CA ASN A 638 19.57 -38.72 -5.99
C ASN A 638 18.75 -39.84 -5.33
N ALA A 639 17.47 -40.02 -5.73
CA ALA A 639 16.58 -41.03 -5.15
C ALA A 639 16.04 -42.00 -6.22
N ASN A 640 16.14 -43.28 -5.97
CA ASN A 640 15.59 -44.31 -6.84
C ASN A 640 14.10 -44.60 -6.61
N ASN A 641 13.57 -44.16 -5.46
CA ASN A 641 12.17 -44.37 -5.08
C ASN A 641 11.72 -43.23 -4.10
N TYR A 642 10.42 -43.19 -3.81
CA TYR A 642 9.85 -42.16 -2.95
C TYR A 642 10.33 -42.22 -1.48
N TYR A 643 10.67 -43.40 -0.98
CA TYR A 643 11.26 -43.57 0.35
C TYR A 643 12.62 -42.83 0.43
N GLU A 644 13.52 -43.09 -0.52
CA GLU A 644 14.83 -42.45 -0.58
C GLU A 644 14.73 -40.93 -0.81
N PHE A 645 13.76 -40.49 -1.61
CA PHE A 645 13.48 -39.07 -1.78
C PHE A 645 13.12 -38.38 -0.44
N LEU A 646 12.19 -38.98 0.33
CA LEU A 646 11.82 -38.42 1.65
C LEU A 646 13.01 -38.45 2.63
N GLU A 647 13.82 -39.45 2.60
CA GLU A 647 15.05 -39.58 3.41
C GLU A 647 16.04 -38.48 3.05
N ASN A 648 16.29 -38.24 1.76
CA ASN A 648 17.14 -37.16 1.26
C ASN A 648 16.62 -35.81 1.67
N CYS A 649 15.31 -35.56 1.59
CA CYS A 649 14.67 -34.29 2.02
C CYS A 649 14.90 -34.02 3.52
N ILE A 650 14.76 -35.02 4.37
CA ILE A 650 15.04 -34.90 5.81
C ILE A 650 16.50 -34.55 6.05
N ASN A 651 17.40 -35.28 5.41
CA ASN A 651 18.85 -35.08 5.54
C ASN A 651 19.29 -33.69 5.04
N SER A 652 18.58 -33.14 4.08
CA SER A 652 18.81 -31.78 3.54
C SER A 652 18.09 -30.70 4.32
N GLY A 653 17.43 -31.01 5.44
CA GLY A 653 16.79 -30.03 6.34
C GLY A 653 15.44 -29.48 5.85
N ILE A 654 14.82 -30.10 4.85
CA ILE A 654 13.48 -29.68 4.38
C ILE A 654 12.43 -30.01 5.45
N THR A 655 11.65 -29.01 5.86
CA THR A 655 10.64 -29.22 6.89
C THR A 655 9.43 -30.00 6.36
N LYS A 656 8.77 -30.73 7.25
CA LYS A 656 7.56 -31.53 6.91
C LYS A 656 6.48 -30.70 6.24
N LYS A 657 6.28 -29.46 6.70
CA LYS A 657 5.26 -28.56 6.17
C LYS A 657 5.59 -28.12 4.73
N ILE A 658 6.82 -27.72 4.49
CA ILE A 658 7.29 -27.32 3.16
C ILE A 658 7.13 -28.51 2.17
N LEU A 659 7.55 -29.69 2.57
CA LEU A 659 7.45 -30.88 1.74
C LEU A 659 5.99 -31.23 1.38
N GLU A 660 5.06 -31.11 2.34
CA GLU A 660 3.62 -31.31 2.08
C GLU A 660 3.05 -30.32 1.08
N GLU A 661 3.48 -29.03 1.13
CA GLU A 661 3.07 -28.01 0.16
C GLU A 661 3.49 -28.39 -1.27
N TYR A 662 4.73 -28.86 -1.46
CA TYR A 662 5.22 -29.29 -2.77
C TYR A 662 4.56 -30.58 -3.28
N ILE A 663 4.26 -31.53 -2.39
CA ILE A 663 3.53 -32.76 -2.76
C ILE A 663 2.10 -32.40 -3.21
N LYS A 664 1.39 -31.54 -2.47
CA LYS A 664 0.03 -31.07 -2.82
C LYS A 664 0.01 -30.31 -4.16
N ALA A 665 1.06 -29.55 -4.45
CA ALA A 665 1.22 -28.87 -5.72
C ALA A 665 1.62 -29.78 -6.89
N ASP A 666 1.62 -31.11 -6.70
CA ASP A 666 1.95 -32.15 -7.68
C ASP A 666 3.40 -32.14 -8.17
N CYS A 667 4.33 -31.54 -7.41
CA CYS A 667 5.74 -31.47 -7.79
C CYS A 667 6.48 -32.79 -7.70
N CYS A 668 5.88 -33.80 -7.06
CA CYS A 668 6.48 -35.14 -6.85
C CYS A 668 5.81 -36.20 -7.70
N SER A 669 5.11 -35.88 -8.76
CA SER A 669 4.30 -36.76 -9.62
C SER A 669 5.10 -37.89 -10.25
N CYS A 670 6.44 -37.77 -10.39
CA CYS A 670 7.32 -38.85 -10.86
C CYS A 670 7.30 -40.11 -9.96
N TYR A 671 6.89 -39.97 -8.67
CA TYR A 671 6.79 -41.10 -7.73
C TYR A 671 5.36 -41.63 -7.57
N GLY A 672 4.35 -40.92 -7.99
CA GLY A 672 2.94 -41.29 -7.88
C GLY A 672 2.01 -40.11 -7.75
N LYS A 673 0.72 -40.37 -7.61
CA LYS A 673 -0.30 -39.37 -7.48
C LYS A 673 -0.36 -38.75 -6.06
N THR A 674 -0.79 -37.52 -5.93
CA THR A 674 -0.66 -36.69 -4.73
C THR A 674 -1.25 -37.32 -3.45
N GLN A 675 -2.42 -37.95 -3.49
CA GLN A 675 -3.02 -38.61 -2.32
C GLN A 675 -2.16 -39.77 -1.81
N LYS A 676 -1.68 -40.63 -2.74
CA LYS A 676 -0.79 -41.71 -2.40
C LYS A 676 0.47 -41.23 -1.70
N LEU A 677 1.09 -40.18 -2.24
CA LEU A 677 2.33 -39.62 -1.70
C LEU A 677 2.12 -38.99 -0.31
N LEU A 678 0.99 -38.31 -0.07
CA LEU A 678 0.64 -37.74 1.23
C LEU A 678 0.35 -38.84 2.28
N ASP A 679 -0.39 -39.87 1.91
CA ASP A 679 -0.69 -41.01 2.80
C ASP A 679 0.57 -41.79 3.13
N PHE A 680 1.41 -42.04 2.16
CA PHE A 680 2.71 -42.65 2.42
C PHE A 680 3.57 -41.81 3.34
N LYS A 681 3.68 -40.49 3.10
CA LYS A 681 4.43 -39.61 3.98
C LYS A 681 3.95 -39.64 5.43
N LYS A 682 2.64 -39.77 5.65
CA LYS A 682 2.07 -39.92 7.00
C LYS A 682 2.57 -41.17 7.69
N TYR A 683 2.63 -42.32 7.00
CA TYR A 683 3.19 -43.55 7.54
C TYR A 683 4.71 -43.49 7.68
N PHE A 684 5.39 -42.84 6.74
CA PHE A 684 6.83 -42.62 6.83
C PHE A 684 7.18 -41.78 8.08
N ASP A 685 6.48 -40.72 8.38
CA ASP A 685 6.67 -39.90 9.60
C ASP A 685 6.44 -40.69 10.90
N ILE A 686 5.65 -41.74 10.85
CA ILE A 686 5.38 -42.62 12.00
C ILE A 686 6.48 -43.67 12.17
N LEU A 687 6.96 -44.26 11.09
CA LEU A 687 7.79 -45.48 11.10
C LEU A 687 9.29 -45.23 10.85
N TYR A 688 9.65 -44.17 10.13
CA TYR A 688 11.02 -43.91 9.70
C TYR A 688 12.02 -43.91 10.86
N GLY A 689 13.11 -44.70 10.69
CA GLY A 689 14.22 -44.84 11.66
C GLY A 689 13.86 -45.60 12.94
N ARG A 690 12.67 -46.24 13.01
CA ARG A 690 12.28 -47.01 14.19
C ARG A 690 12.58 -48.51 14.03
N ASN A 691 13.21 -49.07 15.03
CA ASN A 691 13.44 -50.52 15.15
C ASN A 691 12.54 -51.24 16.15
N LYS A 692 11.63 -50.48 16.82
CA LYS A 692 10.60 -50.97 17.74
C LYS A 692 9.45 -49.96 17.88
N MET A 693 8.23 -50.45 18.11
CA MET A 693 7.04 -49.63 18.40
C MET A 693 6.12 -50.31 19.41
N ASN A 694 5.53 -49.52 20.33
CA ASN A 694 4.49 -50.02 21.21
C ASN A 694 3.21 -50.36 20.42
N CYS A 695 2.60 -51.50 20.67
CA CYS A 695 1.34 -51.95 20.01
C CYS A 695 0.24 -50.88 20.17
N SER A 696 0.09 -50.32 21.35
CA SER A 696 -0.88 -49.24 21.61
C SER A 696 -0.63 -47.96 20.82
N THR A 697 0.63 -47.69 20.42
CA THR A 697 0.97 -46.53 19.55
C THR A 697 0.60 -46.82 18.11
N VAL A 698 0.82 -48.06 17.64
CA VAL A 698 0.41 -48.49 16.31
C VAL A 698 -1.10 -48.43 16.21
N ASP A 699 -1.83 -48.95 17.18
CA ASP A 699 -3.32 -48.89 17.19
C ASP A 699 -3.90 -47.52 17.21
N LYS A 700 -3.26 -46.58 17.92
CA LYS A 700 -3.71 -45.16 17.99
C LYS A 700 -3.42 -44.37 16.72
N LYS A 701 -2.28 -44.61 16.06
CA LYS A 701 -1.81 -43.75 14.95
C LYS A 701 -2.11 -44.34 13.57
N ILE A 702 -2.38 -45.60 13.46
CA ILE A 702 -2.60 -46.33 12.23
C ILE A 702 -3.98 -46.98 12.29
N SER A 703 -4.91 -46.47 11.53
CA SER A 703 -6.29 -46.96 11.47
C SER A 703 -6.45 -48.14 10.48
N ASP A 704 -5.60 -48.17 9.44
CA ASP A 704 -5.66 -49.18 8.38
C ASP A 704 -5.12 -50.52 8.87
N ASN A 705 -5.95 -51.53 8.84
CA ASN A 705 -5.60 -52.89 9.32
C ASN A 705 -4.60 -53.57 8.41
N ASN A 706 -4.64 -53.36 7.10
CA ASN A 706 -3.66 -53.94 6.17
C ASN A 706 -2.26 -53.37 6.41
N VAL A 707 -2.18 -52.05 6.70
CA VAL A 707 -0.93 -51.40 7.09
C VAL A 707 -0.41 -51.97 8.42
N LYS A 708 -1.28 -52.25 9.38
CA LYS A 708 -0.88 -52.93 10.63
C LYS A 708 -0.32 -54.34 10.37
N GLU A 709 -0.97 -55.10 9.49
CA GLU A 709 -0.50 -56.44 9.11
C GLU A 709 0.88 -56.38 8.45
N ILE A 710 1.14 -55.38 7.60
CA ILE A 710 2.49 -55.20 7.04
C ILE A 710 3.52 -54.92 8.16
N ILE A 711 3.19 -54.09 9.16
CA ILE A 711 4.10 -53.82 10.28
C ILE A 711 4.37 -55.06 11.08
N VAL A 712 3.34 -55.88 11.34
CA VAL A 712 3.47 -57.17 12.03
C VAL A 712 4.36 -58.15 11.22
N LYS A 713 4.21 -58.19 9.90
CA LYS A 713 5.02 -59.03 9.00
C LYS A 713 6.53 -58.72 9.12
N TYR A 714 6.91 -57.48 9.34
CA TYR A 714 8.30 -57.06 9.42
C TYR A 714 8.78 -56.74 10.85
N SER A 715 8.13 -57.34 11.85
CA SER A 715 8.49 -57.18 13.26
C SER A 715 8.26 -58.47 14.05
N GLU A 716 8.79 -58.53 15.26
CA GLU A 716 8.55 -59.58 16.22
C GLU A 716 7.79 -59.04 17.41
N LEU A 717 6.78 -59.78 17.86
CA LEU A 717 6.06 -59.39 19.08
C LEU A 717 6.93 -59.73 20.31
N SER A 718 7.19 -58.71 21.16
CA SER A 718 7.95 -58.86 22.38
C SER A 718 7.35 -59.93 23.33
N LYS A 719 8.15 -60.53 24.20
CA LYS A 719 7.70 -61.55 25.22
C LYS A 719 6.54 -61.01 26.09
N THR A 720 6.40 -59.70 26.25
CA THR A 720 5.31 -59.07 27.02
C THR A 720 4.07 -58.80 26.17
N GLY A 721 4.08 -59.03 24.89
CA GLY A 721 2.96 -58.75 23.97
C GLY A 721 2.64 -57.24 23.79
N LYS A 722 3.50 -56.32 24.25
CA LYS A 722 3.21 -54.87 24.25
C LYS A 722 3.98 -54.09 23.22
N THR A 723 4.94 -54.71 22.55
CA THR A 723 5.86 -53.99 21.64
C THR A 723 6.18 -54.85 20.42
N TYR A 724 6.15 -54.29 19.27
CA TYR A 724 6.72 -54.80 18.03
C TYR A 724 8.24 -54.47 18.07
N ALA A 725 9.06 -55.48 18.24
CA ALA A 725 10.54 -55.41 18.30
C ALA A 725 11.13 -55.83 16.95
N ASN A 726 12.43 -55.56 16.74
CA ASN A 726 13.16 -55.90 15.54
C ASN A 726 12.46 -55.44 14.24
N LEU A 727 11.78 -54.29 14.31
CA LEU A 727 11.01 -53.77 13.20
C LEU A 727 11.95 -53.32 12.06
N ASP A 728 11.86 -54.00 10.91
CA ASP A 728 12.42 -53.45 9.66
C ASP A 728 11.48 -52.41 9.06
N SER A 729 11.62 -51.18 9.58
CA SER A 729 10.77 -50.05 9.16
C SER A 729 10.94 -49.67 7.69
N LYS A 730 12.13 -49.90 7.09
CA LYS A 730 12.37 -49.62 5.66
C LYS A 730 11.56 -50.56 4.79
N GLN A 731 11.67 -51.88 5.03
CA GLN A 731 10.95 -52.87 4.23
C GLN A 731 9.43 -52.76 4.44
N ALA A 732 8.98 -52.50 5.67
CA ALA A 732 7.58 -52.26 5.98
C ALA A 732 7.05 -51.02 5.19
N LEU A 733 7.80 -49.92 5.15
CA LEU A 733 7.42 -48.74 4.39
C LEU A 733 7.38 -48.99 2.88
N LEU A 734 8.31 -49.70 2.32
CA LEU A 734 8.29 -50.06 0.90
C LEU A 734 7.03 -50.89 0.52
N ASP A 735 6.65 -51.86 1.37
CA ASP A 735 5.43 -52.65 1.15
C ASP A 735 4.16 -51.80 1.35
N ILE A 736 4.15 -50.88 2.31
CA ILE A 736 3.07 -49.90 2.51
C ILE A 736 2.90 -49.00 1.26
N PHE A 737 4.02 -48.52 0.68
CA PHE A 737 3.94 -47.70 -0.54
C PHE A 737 3.31 -48.47 -1.70
N ASN A 738 3.63 -49.73 -1.86
CA ASN A 738 3.05 -50.59 -2.91
C ASN A 738 1.57 -50.89 -2.68
N TYR A 739 1.17 -51.02 -1.42
CA TYR A 739 -0.22 -51.26 -1.03
C TYR A 739 -1.15 -50.05 -1.27
N LEU A 740 -0.68 -48.80 -1.04
CA LEU A 740 -1.49 -47.60 -1.11
C LEU A 740 -2.06 -47.36 -2.50
N PRO A 741 -3.36 -46.95 -2.62
CA PRO A 741 -3.98 -46.61 -3.90
C PRO A 741 -3.30 -45.44 -4.56
N ASN A 742 -3.17 -45.49 -5.88
CA ASN A 742 -2.54 -44.42 -6.64
C ASN A 742 -3.57 -43.40 -7.16
N GLU A 743 -3.94 -42.47 -6.29
CA GLU A 743 -4.97 -41.48 -6.53
C GLU A 743 -4.46 -40.07 -6.28
N HIS A 744 -5.10 -39.05 -6.90
CA HIS A 744 -4.88 -37.62 -6.58
C HIS A 744 -5.77 -37.17 -5.43
N ILE A 745 -5.35 -36.10 -4.71
CA ILE A 745 -6.26 -35.27 -3.93
C ILE A 745 -7.24 -34.57 -4.89
N GLY A 746 -8.23 -33.87 -4.36
CA GLY A 746 -9.15 -33.09 -5.21
C GLY A 746 -8.41 -32.14 -6.16
N ILE A 747 -8.87 -32.02 -7.42
CA ILE A 747 -8.28 -31.12 -8.43
C ILE A 747 -8.17 -29.68 -7.90
N PHE A 748 -9.21 -29.23 -7.19
CA PHE A 748 -9.20 -27.92 -6.54
C PHE A 748 -8.00 -27.75 -5.59
N GLU A 749 -7.73 -28.73 -4.75
CA GLU A 749 -6.64 -28.68 -3.77
C GLU A 749 -5.25 -28.66 -4.44
N ILE A 750 -5.11 -29.32 -5.59
CA ILE A 750 -3.87 -29.27 -6.39
C ILE A 750 -3.69 -27.87 -6.97
N LEU A 751 -4.70 -27.33 -7.63
CA LEU A 751 -4.63 -26.00 -8.27
C LEU A 751 -4.46 -24.89 -7.24
N GLU A 752 -5.14 -24.97 -6.10
CA GLU A 752 -4.94 -24.03 -5.00
C GLU A 752 -3.51 -24.10 -4.44
N ALA A 753 -2.95 -25.31 -4.26
CA ALA A 753 -1.57 -25.47 -3.80
C ALA A 753 -0.57 -24.90 -4.82
N GLN A 754 -0.80 -25.07 -6.12
CA GLN A 754 0.03 -24.51 -7.19
C GLN A 754 0.01 -22.99 -7.18
N ILE A 755 -1.17 -22.37 -7.08
CA ILE A 755 -1.31 -20.91 -6.99
C ILE A 755 -0.61 -20.39 -5.75
N ASN A 756 -0.84 -21.00 -4.59
CA ASN A 756 -0.25 -20.56 -3.33
C ASN A 756 1.27 -20.66 -3.30
N LYS A 757 1.85 -21.62 -4.03
CA LYS A 757 3.29 -21.87 -4.03
C LYS A 757 4.03 -21.17 -5.16
N PHE A 758 3.45 -21.15 -6.37
CA PHE A 758 4.12 -20.73 -7.59
C PHE A 758 3.44 -19.55 -8.28
N ASN A 759 2.26 -19.14 -7.78
CA ASN A 759 1.39 -18.16 -8.44
C ASN A 759 0.97 -18.56 -9.87
N GLU A 760 1.00 -19.86 -10.17
CA GLU A 760 0.69 -20.43 -11.49
C GLU A 760 -0.06 -21.74 -11.33
N CYS A 761 -0.93 -22.08 -12.30
CA CYS A 761 -1.50 -23.42 -12.48
C CYS A 761 -0.81 -24.12 -13.62
N TYR A 762 -0.45 -25.39 -13.43
CA TYR A 762 0.13 -26.26 -14.47
C TYR A 762 -0.40 -27.69 -14.46
N TYR A 763 -1.31 -28.02 -13.54
CA TYR A 763 -2.00 -29.31 -13.53
C TYR A 763 -2.91 -29.40 -14.76
N LYS A 764 -2.74 -30.46 -15.55
CA LYS A 764 -3.48 -30.72 -16.79
C LYS A 764 -4.06 -32.11 -16.78
N ASP A 765 -5.31 -32.24 -17.19
CA ASP A 765 -6.00 -33.51 -17.33
C ASP A 765 -6.61 -33.65 -18.74
N GLU A 766 -5.83 -34.21 -19.65
CA GLU A 766 -6.23 -34.44 -21.04
C GLU A 766 -7.34 -35.50 -21.21
N THR A 767 -7.66 -36.24 -20.16
CA THR A 767 -8.71 -37.29 -20.21
C THR A 767 -10.12 -36.71 -20.07
N LEU A 768 -10.23 -35.42 -19.73
CA LEU A 768 -11.54 -34.75 -19.63
C LEU A 768 -12.23 -34.72 -21.00
N GLU A 769 -13.52 -35.10 -21.05
CA GLU A 769 -14.29 -35.04 -22.29
C GLU A 769 -14.58 -33.61 -22.74
N GLU A 770 -14.90 -32.73 -21.80
CA GLU A 770 -15.23 -31.31 -22.02
C GLU A 770 -14.17 -30.39 -21.44
N ASP A 771 -14.17 -29.10 -21.88
CA ASP A 771 -13.38 -28.07 -21.25
C ASP A 771 -13.89 -27.76 -19.85
N VAL A 772 -12.98 -27.90 -18.86
CA VAL A 772 -13.25 -27.61 -17.45
C VAL A 772 -12.38 -26.44 -17.03
N TYR A 773 -12.99 -25.44 -16.43
CA TYR A 773 -12.36 -24.18 -16.09
C TYR A 773 -12.29 -23.98 -14.58
N PHE A 774 -11.12 -23.57 -14.11
CA PHE A 774 -10.88 -23.10 -12.76
C PHE A 774 -10.85 -21.57 -12.74
N VAL A 775 -11.68 -20.94 -11.90
CA VAL A 775 -11.75 -19.47 -11.79
C VAL A 775 -10.59 -18.96 -10.98
N LEU A 776 -9.71 -18.19 -11.62
CA LEU A 776 -8.58 -17.52 -10.98
C LEU A 776 -9.01 -16.24 -10.28
N ASN A 777 -9.81 -15.42 -10.95
CA ASN A 777 -10.45 -14.26 -10.36
C ASN A 777 -11.69 -13.81 -11.15
N VAL A 778 -12.63 -13.21 -10.42
CA VAL A 778 -13.82 -12.56 -10.98
C VAL A 778 -13.62 -11.07 -10.98
N ARG A 779 -13.73 -10.44 -12.15
CA ARG A 779 -13.34 -9.07 -12.36
C ARG A 779 -14.40 -8.02 -12.06
N ASP A 780 -15.65 -8.27 -12.42
CA ASP A 780 -16.69 -7.25 -12.33
C ASP A 780 -18.08 -7.87 -12.19
N VAL A 781 -18.86 -7.36 -11.23
CA VAL A 781 -20.29 -7.73 -11.02
C VAL A 781 -21.22 -7.00 -12.00
N ILE A 782 -20.79 -5.87 -12.56
CA ILE A 782 -21.62 -5.04 -13.46
C ILE A 782 -21.51 -5.52 -14.91
N SER A 783 -20.31 -5.93 -15.34
CA SER A 783 -20.06 -6.57 -16.64
C SER A 783 -19.18 -7.79 -16.41
N PRO A 784 -19.76 -8.94 -16.01
CA PRO A 784 -19.00 -10.04 -15.44
C PRO A 784 -18.03 -10.64 -16.44
N ASN A 785 -16.77 -10.55 -16.09
CA ASN A 785 -15.64 -11.12 -16.82
C ASN A 785 -14.77 -11.87 -15.83
N ILE A 786 -14.19 -12.98 -16.26
CA ILE A 786 -13.37 -13.83 -15.41
C ILE A 786 -12.07 -14.26 -16.11
N ASN A 787 -10.99 -14.37 -15.35
CA ASN A 787 -9.81 -15.09 -15.77
C ASN A 787 -9.90 -16.51 -15.27
N VAL A 788 -9.64 -17.45 -16.15
CA VAL A 788 -9.76 -18.88 -15.88
C VAL A 788 -8.54 -19.64 -16.35
N TYR A 789 -8.31 -20.77 -15.73
CA TYR A 789 -7.40 -21.78 -16.19
C TYR A 789 -8.20 -22.97 -16.74
N ASN A 790 -7.97 -23.34 -17.99
CA ASN A 790 -8.61 -24.49 -18.62
C ASN A 790 -7.82 -25.76 -18.24
N ILE A 791 -8.42 -26.59 -17.40
CA ILE A 791 -7.77 -27.79 -16.83
C ILE A 791 -7.45 -28.84 -17.90
N LYS A 792 -8.26 -28.94 -18.95
CA LYS A 792 -8.05 -29.88 -20.04
C LYS A 792 -6.87 -29.49 -20.93
N THR A 793 -6.79 -28.22 -21.29
CA THR A 793 -5.78 -27.74 -22.25
C THR A 793 -4.52 -27.20 -21.57
N GLY A 794 -4.58 -26.87 -20.27
CA GLY A 794 -3.48 -26.22 -19.56
C GLY A 794 -3.30 -24.76 -19.97
N GLN A 795 -4.33 -24.12 -20.51
CA GLN A 795 -4.26 -22.74 -21.03
C GLN A 795 -4.98 -21.76 -20.11
N TYR A 796 -4.45 -20.55 -20.04
CA TYR A 796 -5.14 -19.42 -19.38
C TYR A 796 -6.06 -18.74 -20.39
N GLU A 797 -7.30 -18.50 -20.00
CA GLU A 797 -8.32 -17.90 -20.85
C GLU A 797 -9.01 -16.75 -20.13
N TYR A 798 -9.53 -15.81 -20.93
CA TYR A 798 -10.37 -14.73 -20.47
C TYR A 798 -11.78 -14.90 -21.02
N LEU A 799 -12.76 -14.96 -20.14
CA LEU A 799 -14.16 -15.20 -20.52
C LEU A 799 -15.04 -14.00 -20.19
N LYS A 800 -15.82 -13.54 -21.16
CA LYS A 800 -16.89 -12.57 -20.98
C LYS A 800 -18.17 -13.36 -20.68
N LEU A 801 -18.82 -13.08 -19.54
CA LEU A 801 -20.01 -13.79 -19.08
C LEU A 801 -21.28 -12.98 -19.39
N ASP A 802 -22.40 -13.70 -19.57
CA ASP A 802 -23.73 -13.07 -19.64
C ASP A 802 -24.13 -12.55 -18.25
N LYS A 803 -24.48 -11.27 -18.16
CA LYS A 803 -24.80 -10.61 -16.90
C LYS A 803 -26.07 -11.18 -16.23
N GLN A 804 -27.09 -11.51 -17.01
CA GLN A 804 -28.35 -12.01 -16.45
C GLN A 804 -28.14 -13.40 -15.84
N ILE A 805 -27.37 -14.25 -16.53
CA ILE A 805 -27.04 -15.60 -16.06
C ILE A 805 -26.08 -15.51 -14.87
N TYR A 806 -25.09 -14.59 -14.90
CA TYR A 806 -24.16 -14.39 -13.78
C TYR A 806 -24.88 -13.96 -12.50
N ASN A 807 -25.92 -13.14 -12.59
CA ASN A 807 -26.74 -12.76 -11.43
C ASN A 807 -27.55 -13.94 -10.84
N ILE A 808 -27.81 -14.96 -11.64
CA ILE A 808 -28.55 -16.18 -11.21
C ILE A 808 -27.57 -17.25 -10.73
N ILE A 809 -26.48 -17.45 -11.45
CA ILE A 809 -25.44 -18.46 -11.18
C ILE A 809 -24.07 -17.74 -11.09
N PRO A 810 -23.79 -17.00 -10.00
CA PRO A 810 -22.52 -16.30 -9.88
C PRO A 810 -21.37 -17.30 -9.79
N LEU A 811 -20.24 -16.93 -10.40
CA LEU A 811 -18.96 -17.62 -10.26
C LEU A 811 -18.08 -16.81 -9.30
N GLY A 812 -17.32 -17.49 -8.46
CA GLY A 812 -16.37 -16.92 -7.52
C GLY A 812 -14.97 -17.49 -7.73
N ASP A 813 -13.95 -16.81 -7.18
CA ASP A 813 -12.57 -17.27 -7.22
C ASP A 813 -12.47 -18.69 -6.64
N GLY A 814 -11.76 -19.58 -7.34
CA GLY A 814 -11.63 -20.98 -6.96
C GLY A 814 -12.79 -21.88 -7.40
N ASP A 815 -13.88 -21.38 -7.99
CA ASP A 815 -14.93 -22.22 -8.54
C ASP A 815 -14.42 -23.01 -9.75
N ILE A 816 -14.89 -24.25 -9.91
CA ILE A 816 -14.65 -25.08 -11.09
C ILE A 816 -15.98 -25.26 -11.85
N PHE A 817 -15.98 -25.00 -13.15
CA PHE A 817 -17.17 -25.02 -13.96
C PHE A 817 -16.91 -25.49 -15.39
N THR A 818 -17.95 -25.89 -16.13
CA THR A 818 -17.91 -26.10 -17.57
C THR A 818 -18.89 -25.18 -18.27
N ILE A 819 -18.57 -24.83 -19.52
CA ILE A 819 -19.41 -23.94 -20.34
C ILE A 819 -20.40 -24.76 -21.12
N THR A 820 -21.68 -24.44 -20.95
CA THR A 820 -22.77 -25.12 -21.67
C THR A 820 -23.23 -24.36 -22.91
N LYS A 821 -22.95 -23.05 -23.00
CA LYS A 821 -23.32 -22.24 -24.16
C LYS A 821 -22.40 -21.03 -24.34
N LYS A 822 -21.84 -20.83 -25.56
CA LYS A 822 -21.13 -19.62 -26.01
C LYS A 822 -21.82 -19.04 -27.24
N GLU A 823 -21.88 -17.70 -27.37
CA GLU A 823 -22.40 -17.00 -28.55
C GLU A 823 -21.40 -15.94 -29.00
N LEU A 824 -21.26 -15.77 -30.30
CA LEU A 824 -20.45 -14.69 -30.91
C LEU A 824 -21.24 -13.38 -30.84
N GLU A 825 -20.63 -12.37 -30.27
CA GLU A 825 -21.15 -11.00 -30.22
C GLU A 825 -20.12 -10.04 -30.84
N TYR A 826 -20.57 -8.85 -31.23
CA TYR A 826 -19.71 -7.82 -31.79
C TYR A 826 -19.70 -6.56 -30.92
N GLU A 827 -18.59 -5.85 -30.93
CA GLU A 827 -18.53 -4.53 -30.29
C GLU A 827 -19.37 -3.55 -31.10
N GLN A 828 -20.04 -2.62 -30.41
CA GLN A 828 -20.87 -1.61 -31.06
C GLN A 828 -20.06 -0.34 -31.34
N LYS A 829 -20.16 0.18 -32.55
CA LYS A 829 -19.58 1.46 -32.96
C LYS A 829 -20.67 2.52 -33.18
N ILE A 830 -20.34 3.76 -32.88
CA ILE A 830 -21.22 4.90 -33.17
C ILE A 830 -21.13 5.20 -34.65
N VAL A 831 -22.24 5.10 -35.34
CA VAL A 831 -22.34 5.39 -36.79
C VAL A 831 -23.05 6.73 -37.09
N GLY A 832 -23.67 7.36 -36.09
CA GLY A 832 -24.34 8.65 -36.21
C GLY A 832 -25.10 9.05 -34.94
N LYS A 833 -25.91 10.09 -35.05
CA LYS A 833 -26.87 10.50 -34.02
C LYS A 833 -28.25 10.62 -34.63
N ASP A 834 -29.29 10.24 -33.88
CA ASP A 834 -30.67 10.43 -34.25
C ASP A 834 -31.11 11.92 -34.14
N ASP A 835 -32.33 12.22 -34.55
CA ASP A 835 -32.92 13.57 -34.55
C ASP A 835 -33.03 14.16 -33.10
N LYS A 836 -32.84 13.35 -32.06
CA LYS A 836 -32.84 13.74 -30.63
C LYS A 836 -31.43 13.84 -30.07
N GLY A 837 -30.40 13.65 -30.89
CA GLY A 837 -28.98 13.70 -30.49
C GLY A 837 -28.48 12.45 -29.77
N ILE A 838 -29.25 11.32 -29.80
CA ILE A 838 -28.86 10.04 -29.24
C ILE A 838 -28.00 9.29 -30.25
N ASN A 839 -26.89 8.69 -29.78
CA ASN A 839 -25.98 7.94 -30.64
C ASN A 839 -26.67 6.72 -31.27
N ILE A 840 -26.56 6.58 -32.58
CA ILE A 840 -26.92 5.39 -33.32
C ILE A 840 -25.74 4.42 -33.26
N LEU A 841 -26.00 3.20 -32.79
CA LEU A 841 -24.99 2.17 -32.60
C LEU A 841 -25.21 1.04 -33.62
N GLU A 842 -24.14 0.59 -34.25
CA GLU A 842 -24.13 -0.60 -35.12
C GLU A 842 -23.02 -1.56 -34.66
N ASP A 843 -23.20 -2.86 -34.94
CA ASP A 843 -22.20 -3.87 -34.66
C ASP A 843 -20.95 -3.68 -35.54
N ASP A 844 -19.78 -3.64 -34.93
CA ASP A 844 -18.51 -3.65 -35.63
C ASP A 844 -18.10 -5.09 -35.97
N LEU A 845 -18.44 -5.54 -37.14
CA LEU A 845 -18.19 -6.90 -37.61
C LEU A 845 -16.69 -7.28 -37.65
N THR A 846 -15.79 -6.31 -37.48
CA THR A 846 -14.35 -6.56 -37.39
C THR A 846 -13.89 -6.86 -35.97
N ARG A 847 -14.77 -6.67 -34.97
CA ARG A 847 -14.47 -6.81 -33.54
C ARG A 847 -15.44 -7.78 -32.85
N GLY A 848 -15.46 -9.01 -33.34
CA GLY A 848 -16.23 -10.09 -32.73
C GLY A 848 -15.55 -10.67 -31.48
N PHE A 849 -16.34 -11.07 -30.50
CA PHE A 849 -15.86 -11.79 -29.32
C PHE A 849 -16.92 -12.82 -28.88
N TYR A 850 -16.47 -13.91 -28.23
CA TYR A 850 -17.39 -14.89 -27.69
C TYR A 850 -17.83 -14.49 -26.27
N ARG A 851 -19.17 -14.45 -26.04
CA ARG A 851 -19.76 -14.31 -24.72
C ARG A 851 -20.25 -15.66 -24.21
N THR A 852 -19.86 -16.03 -23.01
CA THR A 852 -20.35 -17.24 -22.33
C THR A 852 -21.79 -16.99 -21.85
N LYS A 853 -22.72 -17.67 -22.45
CA LYS A 853 -24.16 -17.48 -22.24
C LYS A 853 -24.74 -18.43 -21.19
N ASN A 854 -24.07 -19.52 -20.87
CA ASN A 854 -24.47 -20.41 -19.80
C ASN A 854 -23.33 -21.34 -19.38
N TRP A 855 -23.38 -21.78 -18.11
CA TRP A 855 -22.39 -22.67 -17.51
C TRP A 855 -22.96 -23.52 -16.41
N LYS A 856 -22.27 -24.61 -16.05
CA LYS A 856 -22.59 -25.50 -14.95
C LYS A 856 -21.43 -25.55 -13.97
N ILE A 857 -21.67 -25.24 -12.70
CA ILE A 857 -20.67 -25.33 -11.65
C ILE A 857 -20.47 -26.79 -11.28
N LEU A 858 -19.21 -27.24 -11.31
CA LEU A 858 -18.81 -28.60 -10.94
C LEU A 858 -18.29 -28.63 -9.48
N TYR A 859 -17.63 -27.56 -9.05
CA TYR A 859 -17.16 -27.39 -7.68
C TYR A 859 -17.31 -25.93 -7.26
N ARG A 860 -17.77 -25.68 -6.04
CA ARG A 860 -17.94 -24.35 -5.50
C ARG A 860 -17.01 -24.14 -4.31
N HIS A 861 -16.13 -23.18 -4.44
CA HIS A 861 -15.24 -22.77 -3.37
C HIS A 861 -15.92 -21.76 -2.45
N TYR A 862 -16.33 -22.18 -1.27
CA TYR A 862 -16.86 -21.30 -0.23
C TYR A 862 -15.71 -20.59 0.49
N ASN A 863 -15.29 -19.45 -0.01
CA ASN A 863 -14.49 -18.55 0.78
C ASN A 863 -15.42 -17.85 1.79
N LYS A 864 -15.23 -18.06 3.11
CA LYS A 864 -15.95 -17.42 4.21
C LYS A 864 -15.67 -15.90 4.30
N LYS A 865 -15.67 -15.17 3.19
CA LYS A 865 -15.79 -13.73 3.19
C LYS A 865 -17.25 -13.41 2.93
N LYS A 866 -17.93 -12.93 3.98
CA LYS A 866 -19.32 -12.47 3.98
C LYS A 866 -19.62 -11.68 2.70
N THR A 867 -20.42 -12.23 1.82
CA THR A 867 -21.17 -11.45 0.84
C THR A 867 -22.17 -10.59 1.61
N LEU A 868 -22.07 -9.29 1.48
CA LEU A 868 -22.91 -8.27 2.10
C LEU A 868 -24.34 -8.23 1.54
N PHE A 869 -24.90 -9.34 1.08
CA PHE A 869 -26.30 -9.43 0.62
C PHE A 869 -26.81 -10.88 0.76
N SER A 870 -27.13 -11.29 1.98
CA SER A 870 -28.17 -12.27 2.26
C SER A 870 -28.39 -12.41 3.77
N GLU A 871 -29.04 -11.42 4.35
CA GLU A 871 -29.94 -11.64 5.48
C GLU A 871 -31.23 -10.96 5.10
N GLU A 872 -32.15 -11.78 4.50
CA GLU A 872 -33.56 -11.65 4.73
C GLU A 872 -34.24 -12.93 4.25
N LYS A 873 -34.97 -13.53 5.24
CA LYS A 873 -36.00 -14.58 5.16
C LYS A 873 -35.47 -16.01 5.22
N ASP A 874 -35.40 -16.56 6.44
CA ASP A 874 -36.50 -17.26 7.12
C ASP A 874 -36.32 -17.19 8.64
#